data_2d44d7e79799e4b0adc7f33cccbc1017
#
_entry.id   2d44d7e79799e4b0adc7f33cccbc1017
#
_cell.length_a   1.000
_cell.length_b   1.000
_cell.length_c   1.000
_cell.angle_alpha   90.00
_cell.angle_beta   90.00
_cell.angle_gamma   90.00
#
_symmetry.space_group_name_H-M   'P 1'
#
loop_
_entity.id
_entity.type
_entity.pdbx_description
1 polymer ?
#
loop_
_entity_poly.entity_id
_entity_poly.type
_entity_poly.pdbx_seq_one_letter_code
_entity_poly.pdbx_strand_id
1 'polypeptide(L)'
;MSAPTDTHCPYCSLQCGITLTPKPDGTLSLVGRADFPVNRGGLCIKGATATELLDHPERLTAPLVRDSRDDPFRQATWDEALDRIAAAVTATQERYGRDAVGAFGGGGLTNEKAYQFGKFVRVALRSRNIDYNGRFCMSSAVAAGTRAFGMDRGLPFPFDDIPKADVLVLVGSNPADTMPPAMRFLEEGRERGARHIVIDPRRTATAELAHTHLQPVPNTDLSLANGLLHIAIRENLVDEEYIATRTNGFDAVRRAVRSYWPDRVERVTGIAVPDLYELVRAMAAAPTAMILTARGVEQHADGTDTAQAWINLALALGLPGSGPGNGWGTITGQGNGQGGREHGQKADQLPGYRQLTNPAHRAHVAGVWGVDPDELPGPGVSAYELLDRMGTDAGVRALLVSASNPVVSAPNARHVEERFAALDFLAVTDIFLSETARLADVVLPTTQWAEESGTMTNPEGRVLLRRKAVEPPPGVRSDLGIWRGIADRLGRGQFFPTEPEEVFTELRRASAGGIADYAGITYQRLAAGEELFWPCPAEDHPGTSHVFTERFATPDGRANFLPVRPRLAAELPDEAHPYLLTTGRARSHYQSGTQTRRSPTLAAAVPRPYVELHPELARSLGISDGDPVRLSTPRGSAVLDARLDPGSRRDTVFVPFHWGGAACVNALTSDALDPTSRMPEFKTCPVAVEKAAIDPEEKNGAVVRPAVART
;
A
#
# COMPACT_ATOMS: atom_id res chain seq x y z
N MET A 1 10.44 14.21 34.40
CA MET A 1 9.50 13.90 33.28
C MET A 1 10.25 14.19 32.00
N SER A 2 10.30 13.27 31.07
CA SER A 2 10.86 13.51 29.74
C SER A 2 10.04 14.59 29.00
N ALA A 3 10.71 15.38 28.15
CA ALA A 3 10.04 16.45 27.39
C ALA A 3 9.05 15.88 26.37
N PRO A 4 8.03 16.66 25.96
CA PRO A 4 7.17 16.28 24.84
C PRO A 4 7.97 15.99 23.58
N THR A 5 7.56 14.98 22.82
CA THR A 5 8.22 14.56 21.57
C THR A 5 7.30 14.75 20.38
N ASP A 6 7.72 15.59 19.43
CA ASP A 6 7.05 15.73 18.15
C ASP A 6 7.45 14.60 17.21
N THR A 7 6.45 13.90 16.69
CA THR A 7 6.61 12.76 15.78
C THR A 7 5.40 12.69 14.84
N HIS A 8 5.15 11.55 14.22
CA HIS A 8 3.97 11.37 13.35
C HIS A 8 3.26 10.04 13.60
N CYS A 9 1.98 10.02 13.25
CA CYS A 9 1.10 8.86 13.36
C CYS A 9 1.66 7.65 12.57
N PRO A 10 1.56 6.41 13.11
CA PRO A 10 2.14 5.22 12.49
C PRO A 10 1.29 4.60 11.38
N TYR A 11 0.03 5.00 11.22
CA TYR A 11 -0.91 4.24 10.40
C TYR A 11 -0.84 4.57 8.90
N CYS A 12 -1.71 5.43 8.41
CA CYS A 12 -1.82 5.63 6.96
C CYS A 12 -0.73 6.58 6.41
N SER A 13 -0.64 6.62 5.10
CA SER A 13 0.35 7.41 4.37
C SER A 13 0.27 8.92 4.58
N LEU A 14 -0.84 9.42 5.15
CA LEU A 14 -0.97 10.83 5.48
C LEU A 14 0.06 11.25 6.54
N GLN A 15 0.41 10.34 7.47
CA GLN A 15 1.44 10.53 8.50
C GLN A 15 1.22 11.82 9.32
N CYS A 16 0.02 11.98 9.87
CA CYS A 16 -0.37 13.13 10.66
C CYS A 16 0.66 13.45 11.75
N GLY A 17 1.05 14.73 11.85
CA GLY A 17 1.93 15.20 12.93
C GLY A 17 1.24 15.10 14.28
N ILE A 18 1.95 14.54 15.27
CA ILE A 18 1.48 14.36 16.64
C ILE A 18 2.57 14.74 17.63
N THR A 19 2.14 15.13 18.82
CA THR A 19 3.02 15.33 19.99
C THR A 19 2.67 14.29 21.05
N LEU A 20 3.67 13.54 21.51
CA LEU A 20 3.57 12.59 22.62
C LEU A 20 4.15 13.21 23.88
N THR A 21 3.38 13.21 24.97
CA THR A 21 3.80 13.74 26.26
C THR A 21 3.66 12.66 27.33
N PRO A 22 4.76 12.26 28.01
CA PRO A 22 4.71 11.35 29.14
C PRO A 22 3.90 11.92 30.31
N LYS A 23 3.01 11.09 30.86
CA LYS A 23 2.22 11.42 32.06
C LYS A 23 2.86 10.86 33.33
N PRO A 24 2.49 11.37 34.53
CA PRO A 24 3.00 10.87 35.80
C PRO A 24 2.69 9.38 36.09
N ASP A 25 1.63 8.85 35.51
CA ASP A 25 1.21 7.44 35.63
C ASP A 25 1.95 6.49 34.67
N GLY A 26 2.93 6.99 33.91
CA GLY A 26 3.70 6.24 32.91
C GLY A 26 3.05 6.11 31.55
N THR A 27 1.80 6.56 31.39
CA THR A 27 1.11 6.57 30.09
C THR A 27 1.54 7.77 29.23
N LEU A 28 1.17 7.73 27.94
CA LEU A 28 1.41 8.83 26.99
C LEU A 28 0.12 9.58 26.68
N SER A 29 0.18 10.92 26.73
CA SER A 29 -0.79 11.78 26.08
C SER A 29 -0.42 11.93 24.62
N LEU A 30 -1.40 11.86 23.72
CA LEU A 30 -1.24 12.05 22.28
C LEU A 30 -2.17 13.17 21.82
N VAL A 31 -1.60 14.19 21.16
CA VAL A 31 -2.35 15.28 20.53
C VAL A 31 -1.87 15.53 19.11
N GLY A 32 -2.77 15.94 18.23
CA GLY A 32 -2.40 16.35 16.87
C GLY A 32 -1.70 17.70 16.86
N ARG A 33 -0.68 17.86 16.04
CA ARG A 33 0.08 19.10 15.88
C ARG A 33 -0.67 20.07 14.98
N ALA A 34 -1.03 21.24 15.52
CA ALA A 34 -1.75 22.28 14.78
C ALA A 34 -0.88 22.96 13.72
N ASP A 35 0.43 23.04 13.95
CA ASP A 35 1.44 23.59 13.05
C ASP A 35 1.86 22.65 11.91
N PHE A 36 1.43 21.38 11.96
CA PHE A 36 1.83 20.40 10.95
C PHE A 36 0.91 20.49 9.72
N PRO A 37 1.46 20.78 8.51
CA PRO A 37 0.65 21.17 7.34
C PRO A 37 -0.34 20.11 6.89
N VAL A 38 -0.01 18.83 7.02
CA VAL A 38 -0.82 17.74 6.49
C VAL A 38 -2.12 17.51 7.27
N ASN A 39 -2.11 17.63 8.60
CA ASN A 39 -3.30 17.38 9.42
C ASN A 39 -3.75 18.59 10.27
N ARG A 40 -2.91 19.63 10.44
CA ARG A 40 -3.22 20.88 11.17
C ARG A 40 -4.00 20.59 12.47
N GLY A 41 -3.53 19.64 13.27
CA GLY A 41 -4.14 19.20 14.52
C GLY A 41 -5.20 18.11 14.41
N GLY A 42 -5.78 17.86 13.23
CA GLY A 42 -6.80 16.83 13.03
C GLY A 42 -6.24 15.41 13.15
N LEU A 43 -6.97 14.53 13.83
CA LEU A 43 -6.66 13.10 13.93
C LEU A 43 -7.92 12.25 13.68
N CYS A 44 -7.74 11.10 13.05
CA CYS A 44 -8.78 10.09 13.01
C CYS A 44 -8.72 9.21 14.26
N ILE A 45 -9.76 8.38 14.46
CA ILE A 45 -9.82 7.47 15.61
C ILE A 45 -8.57 6.56 15.72
N LYS A 46 -8.02 6.06 14.61
CA LYS A 46 -6.78 5.27 14.61
C LYS A 46 -5.59 6.05 15.16
N GLY A 47 -5.41 7.29 14.67
CA GLY A 47 -4.31 8.14 15.11
C GLY A 47 -4.44 8.55 16.59
N ALA A 48 -5.66 8.87 17.04
CA ALA A 48 -5.93 9.27 18.41
C ALA A 48 -5.72 8.14 19.44
N THR A 49 -5.83 6.88 19.01
CA THR A 49 -5.67 5.68 19.86
C THR A 49 -4.36 4.93 19.62
N ALA A 50 -3.41 5.51 18.89
CA ALA A 50 -2.19 4.81 18.48
C ALA A 50 -1.31 4.35 19.67
N THR A 51 -1.42 5.01 20.82
CA THR A 51 -0.68 4.65 22.04
C THR A 51 -1.23 3.42 22.77
N GLU A 52 -2.48 2.99 22.50
CA GLU A 52 -3.09 1.81 23.16
C GLU A 52 -2.33 0.49 22.92
N LEU A 53 -1.46 0.46 21.90
CA LEU A 53 -0.72 -0.76 21.54
C LEU A 53 0.69 -0.82 22.15
N LEU A 54 1.20 0.27 22.72
CA LEU A 54 2.59 0.32 23.21
C LEU A 54 2.81 -0.64 24.36
N ASP A 55 1.88 -0.69 25.32
CA ASP A 55 1.92 -1.54 26.50
C ASP A 55 0.94 -2.72 26.43
N HIS A 56 0.58 -3.15 25.22
CA HIS A 56 -0.40 -4.21 25.04
C HIS A 56 0.13 -5.57 25.60
N PRO A 57 -0.69 -6.35 26.37
CA PRO A 57 -0.23 -7.57 27.02
C PRO A 57 0.23 -8.69 26.06
N GLU A 58 -0.21 -8.69 24.80
CA GLU A 58 0.26 -9.63 23.78
C GLU A 58 1.55 -9.15 23.08
N ARG A 59 2.15 -8.03 23.51
CA ARG A 59 3.38 -7.54 22.94
C ARG A 59 4.51 -8.56 23.08
N LEU A 60 5.18 -8.89 21.99
CA LEU A 60 6.37 -9.72 22.00
C LEU A 60 7.54 -8.96 22.61
N THR A 61 8.20 -9.56 23.61
CA THR A 61 9.35 -8.97 24.32
C THR A 61 10.58 -9.88 24.35
N ALA A 62 10.44 -11.13 23.93
CA ALA A 62 11.54 -12.08 23.81
C ALA A 62 11.42 -12.86 22.49
N PRO A 63 12.55 -13.32 21.89
CA PRO A 63 12.52 -14.24 20.78
C PRO A 63 11.76 -15.51 21.13
N LEU A 64 10.98 -16.01 20.18
CA LEU A 64 10.25 -17.27 20.28
C LEU A 64 10.81 -18.25 19.27
N VAL A 65 11.03 -19.50 19.68
CA VAL A 65 11.51 -20.59 18.83
C VAL A 65 10.71 -21.87 19.08
N ARG A 66 10.70 -22.77 18.13
CA ARG A 66 10.19 -24.12 18.26
C ARG A 66 11.04 -25.07 17.42
N ASP A 67 11.07 -26.35 17.80
CA ASP A 67 11.87 -27.36 17.10
C ASP A 67 11.10 -28.00 15.95
N SER A 68 9.77 -28.07 16.06
CA SER A 68 8.83 -28.47 15.02
C SER A 68 7.65 -27.50 14.98
N ARG A 69 6.99 -27.40 13.83
CA ARG A 69 5.77 -26.59 13.68
C ARG A 69 4.57 -27.10 14.47
N ASP A 70 4.63 -28.36 14.88
CA ASP A 70 3.62 -28.98 15.76
C ASP A 70 3.89 -28.67 17.24
N ASP A 71 5.09 -28.21 17.59
CA ASP A 71 5.45 -27.83 18.95
C ASP A 71 4.97 -26.42 19.31
N PRO A 72 4.69 -26.18 20.60
CA PRO A 72 4.44 -24.82 21.09
C PRO A 72 5.72 -23.98 21.03
N PHE A 73 5.54 -22.67 20.85
CA PHE A 73 6.66 -21.73 20.97
C PHE A 73 7.18 -21.70 22.43
N ARG A 74 8.50 -21.61 22.56
CA ARG A 74 9.20 -21.28 23.80
C ARG A 74 10.02 -20.01 23.64
N GLN A 75 10.26 -19.31 24.72
CA GLN A 75 11.21 -18.20 24.74
C GLN A 75 12.64 -18.71 24.53
N ALA A 76 13.42 -17.91 23.82
CA ALA A 76 14.83 -18.17 23.53
C ALA A 76 15.68 -16.92 23.80
N THR A 77 16.99 -17.12 23.89
CA THR A 77 17.93 -15.99 23.83
C THR A 77 18.04 -15.44 22.42
N TRP A 78 18.50 -14.20 22.31
CA TRP A 78 18.79 -13.61 21.01
C TRP A 78 19.86 -14.40 20.23
N ASP A 79 20.88 -14.89 20.91
CA ASP A 79 21.94 -15.68 20.28
C ASP A 79 21.37 -16.98 19.71
N GLU A 80 20.59 -17.74 20.48
CA GLU A 80 19.95 -18.94 19.99
C GLU A 80 19.07 -18.66 18.75
N ALA A 81 18.23 -17.63 18.82
CA ALA A 81 17.32 -17.33 17.72
C ALA A 81 18.06 -16.90 16.44
N LEU A 82 19.08 -16.04 16.57
CA LEU A 82 19.87 -15.58 15.43
C LEU A 82 20.78 -16.69 14.86
N ASP A 83 21.32 -17.58 15.72
CA ASP A 83 22.10 -18.74 15.30
C ASP A 83 21.24 -19.72 14.48
N ARG A 84 20.00 -19.99 14.93
CA ARG A 84 19.05 -20.82 14.19
C ARG A 84 18.75 -20.25 12.80
N ILE A 85 18.52 -18.94 12.70
CA ILE A 85 18.27 -18.29 11.40
C ILE A 85 19.49 -18.40 10.49
N ALA A 86 20.68 -18.08 10.99
CA ALA A 86 21.91 -18.12 10.20
C ALA A 86 22.24 -19.56 9.73
N ALA A 87 22.06 -20.53 10.62
CA ALA A 87 22.24 -21.94 10.28
C ALA A 87 21.25 -22.42 9.20
N ALA A 88 19.97 -22.04 9.32
CA ALA A 88 18.95 -22.37 8.33
C ALA A 88 19.23 -21.72 6.97
N VAL A 89 19.64 -20.45 6.96
CA VAL A 89 20.06 -19.73 5.74
C VAL A 89 21.23 -20.46 5.07
N THR A 90 22.28 -20.76 5.83
CA THR A 90 23.49 -21.43 5.32
C THR A 90 23.15 -22.82 4.74
N ALA A 91 22.46 -23.65 5.52
CA ALA A 91 22.06 -24.99 5.08
C ALA A 91 21.17 -24.99 3.83
N THR A 92 20.23 -24.03 3.76
CA THR A 92 19.37 -23.87 2.59
C THR A 92 20.17 -23.46 1.36
N GLN A 93 21.10 -22.53 1.51
CA GLN A 93 21.96 -22.08 0.40
C GLN A 93 22.95 -23.14 -0.07
N GLU A 94 23.51 -23.92 0.83
CA GLU A 94 24.39 -25.04 0.50
C GLU A 94 23.65 -26.13 -0.29
N ARG A 95 22.41 -26.42 0.11
CA ARG A 95 21.61 -27.48 -0.50
C ARG A 95 20.95 -27.09 -1.83
N TYR A 96 20.41 -25.86 -1.91
CA TYR A 96 19.53 -25.45 -3.02
C TYR A 96 20.03 -24.21 -3.78
N GLY A 97 21.14 -23.62 -3.35
CA GLY A 97 21.68 -22.39 -3.92
C GLY A 97 21.16 -21.11 -3.24
N ARG A 98 21.81 -19.99 -3.55
CA ARG A 98 21.57 -18.70 -2.86
C ARG A 98 20.12 -18.21 -2.97
N ASP A 99 19.51 -18.40 -4.13
CA ASP A 99 18.17 -17.93 -4.41
C ASP A 99 17.05 -18.76 -3.77
N ALA A 100 17.40 -19.88 -3.09
CA ALA A 100 16.46 -20.63 -2.27
C ALA A 100 16.15 -19.97 -0.93
N VAL A 101 16.83 -18.87 -0.57
CA VAL A 101 16.51 -18.01 0.55
C VAL A 101 15.90 -16.72 0.03
N GLY A 102 14.84 -16.25 0.67
CA GLY A 102 14.16 -15.02 0.29
C GLY A 102 13.73 -14.18 1.48
N ALA A 103 13.20 -13.00 1.19
CA ALA A 103 12.61 -12.13 2.20
C ALA A 103 11.36 -11.41 1.70
N PHE A 104 10.45 -11.11 2.62
CA PHE A 104 9.21 -10.40 2.34
C PHE A 104 9.04 -9.22 3.31
N GLY A 105 9.00 -8.00 2.76
CA GLY A 105 8.97 -6.77 3.54
C GLY A 105 7.59 -6.17 3.74
N GLY A 106 7.54 -5.06 4.47
CA GLY A 106 6.33 -4.31 4.76
C GLY A 106 6.39 -2.83 4.40
N GLY A 107 5.26 -2.26 4.01
CA GLY A 107 5.11 -0.84 3.67
C GLY A 107 4.98 0.10 4.88
N GLY A 108 5.17 -0.41 6.09
CA GLY A 108 5.24 0.38 7.33
C GLY A 108 6.65 0.60 7.86
N LEU A 109 7.66 0.00 7.24
CA LEU A 109 9.08 0.20 7.56
C LEU A 109 9.48 1.66 7.30
N THR A 110 10.39 2.21 8.12
CA THR A 110 11.00 3.52 7.84
C THR A 110 11.84 3.46 6.56
N ASN A 111 12.23 4.61 6.02
CA ASN A 111 13.07 4.66 4.82
C ASN A 111 14.39 3.91 5.04
N GLU A 112 15.00 4.09 6.21
CA GLU A 112 16.22 3.39 6.63
C GLU A 112 16.05 1.87 6.65
N LYS A 113 14.93 1.41 7.23
CA LYS A 113 14.62 -0.02 7.30
C LYS A 113 14.33 -0.60 5.92
N ALA A 114 13.53 0.09 5.10
CA ALA A 114 13.24 -0.35 3.72
C ALA A 114 14.52 -0.44 2.89
N TYR A 115 15.42 0.55 3.02
CA TYR A 115 16.71 0.58 2.37
C TYR A 115 17.63 -0.55 2.85
N GLN A 116 17.80 -0.66 4.17
CA GLN A 116 18.73 -1.66 4.72
C GLN A 116 18.23 -3.08 4.51
N PHE A 117 16.90 -3.31 4.51
CA PHE A 117 16.34 -4.62 4.21
C PHE A 117 16.65 -5.06 2.77
N GLY A 118 16.51 -4.15 1.82
CA GLY A 118 16.91 -4.39 0.43
C GLY A 118 18.41 -4.70 0.28
N LYS A 119 19.26 -3.96 0.99
CA LYS A 119 20.70 -4.21 1.08
C LYS A 119 21.01 -5.54 1.76
N PHE A 120 20.33 -5.85 2.88
CA PHE A 120 20.53 -7.08 3.63
C PHE A 120 20.32 -8.32 2.78
N VAL A 121 19.21 -8.37 2.03
CA VAL A 121 18.95 -9.53 1.17
C VAL A 121 19.99 -9.67 0.06
N ARG A 122 20.40 -8.57 -0.56
CA ARG A 122 21.34 -8.59 -1.69
C ARG A 122 22.80 -8.77 -1.26
N VAL A 123 23.20 -8.24 -0.10
CA VAL A 123 24.59 -8.28 0.37
C VAL A 123 24.83 -9.38 1.38
N ALA A 124 23.97 -9.58 2.40
CA ALA A 124 24.18 -10.62 3.41
C ALA A 124 23.66 -11.97 2.96
N LEU A 125 22.39 -12.03 2.48
CA LEU A 125 21.83 -13.27 1.97
C LEU A 125 22.29 -13.60 0.53
N ARG A 126 22.78 -12.61 -0.22
CA ARG A 126 23.23 -12.75 -1.61
C ARG A 126 22.17 -13.35 -2.53
N SER A 127 20.90 -13.05 -2.23
CA SER A 127 19.72 -13.56 -2.96
C SER A 127 19.03 -12.44 -3.74
N ARG A 128 18.41 -12.81 -4.88
CA ARG A 128 17.54 -11.91 -5.64
C ARG A 128 16.12 -11.84 -5.09
N ASN A 129 15.72 -12.77 -4.24
CA ASN A 129 14.33 -12.99 -3.84
C ASN A 129 13.93 -12.08 -2.66
N ILE A 130 13.59 -10.83 -2.98
CA ILE A 130 12.99 -9.85 -2.07
C ILE A 130 11.88 -9.12 -2.81
N ASP A 131 10.73 -9.00 -2.17
CA ASP A 131 9.69 -8.03 -2.51
C ASP A 131 8.87 -7.72 -1.24
N TYR A 132 7.81 -6.94 -1.34
CA TYR A 132 7.05 -6.51 -0.18
C TYR A 132 5.57 -6.26 -0.51
N ASN A 133 4.76 -6.10 0.53
CA ASN A 133 3.31 -5.92 0.37
C ASN A 133 2.90 -4.60 -0.35
N GLY A 134 3.83 -3.67 -0.58
CA GLY A 134 3.59 -2.52 -1.44
C GLY A 134 3.29 -2.90 -2.90
N ARG A 135 3.73 -4.08 -3.34
CA ARG A 135 3.36 -4.64 -4.66
C ARG A 135 1.84 -4.84 -4.77
N PHE A 136 1.20 -5.21 -3.67
CA PHE A 136 -0.26 -5.38 -3.58
C PHE A 136 -1.03 -4.06 -3.44
N CYS A 137 -0.34 -2.93 -3.33
CA CYS A 137 -0.94 -1.64 -3.05
C CYS A 137 -0.82 -0.64 -4.20
N MET A 138 0.40 -0.41 -4.73
CA MET A 138 0.70 0.75 -5.59
C MET A 138 1.27 0.39 -6.96
N SER A 139 1.61 -0.86 -7.20
CA SER A 139 2.44 -1.21 -8.36
C SER A 139 1.83 -0.84 -9.71
N SER A 140 0.52 -0.86 -9.86
CA SER A 140 -0.16 -0.45 -11.11
C SER A 140 0.00 1.04 -11.41
N ALA A 141 -0.27 1.91 -10.43
CA ALA A 141 -0.06 3.35 -10.59
C ALA A 141 1.42 3.70 -10.75
N VAL A 142 2.31 3.01 -10.01
CA VAL A 142 3.78 3.15 -10.16
C VAL A 142 4.19 2.86 -11.61
N ALA A 143 3.75 1.75 -12.17
CA ALA A 143 4.08 1.36 -13.54
C ALA A 143 3.50 2.35 -14.56
N ALA A 144 2.25 2.78 -14.40
CA ALA A 144 1.61 3.77 -15.27
C ALA A 144 2.31 5.14 -15.19
N GLY A 145 2.56 5.66 -13.99
CA GLY A 145 3.26 6.93 -13.79
C GLY A 145 4.68 6.92 -14.36
N THR A 146 5.42 5.83 -14.10
CA THR A 146 6.79 5.69 -14.62
C THR A 146 6.83 5.69 -16.16
N ARG A 147 5.93 4.94 -16.83
CA ARG A 147 5.92 4.91 -18.29
C ARG A 147 5.34 6.18 -18.93
N ALA A 148 4.43 6.89 -18.25
CA ALA A 148 3.85 8.13 -18.75
C ALA A 148 4.73 9.36 -18.46
N PHE A 149 5.24 9.47 -17.24
CA PHE A 149 5.92 10.68 -16.74
C PHE A 149 7.42 10.49 -16.53
N GLY A 150 7.92 9.24 -16.58
CA GLY A 150 9.30 8.89 -16.23
C GLY A 150 9.56 8.82 -14.72
N MET A 151 8.53 9.08 -13.90
CA MET A 151 8.65 9.15 -12.44
C MET A 151 7.37 8.63 -11.78
N ASP A 152 7.52 7.95 -10.65
CA ASP A 152 6.43 7.63 -9.73
C ASP A 152 6.56 8.46 -8.44
N ARG A 153 5.72 9.45 -8.32
CA ARG A 153 5.45 10.16 -7.09
C ARG A 153 3.93 10.28 -6.96
N GLY A 154 3.35 9.67 -5.91
CA GLY A 154 1.91 9.47 -5.78
C GLY A 154 1.09 10.74 -6.02
N LEU A 155 1.40 11.81 -5.29
CA LEU A 155 0.93 13.16 -5.58
C LEU A 155 2.12 13.99 -6.11
N PRO A 156 2.11 14.40 -7.38
CA PRO A 156 3.17 15.24 -7.96
C PRO A 156 3.11 16.71 -7.48
N PHE A 157 2.27 17.01 -6.52
CA PHE A 157 2.00 18.31 -5.89
C PHE A 157 1.66 18.14 -4.40
N PRO A 158 1.73 19.20 -3.57
CA PRO A 158 1.35 19.17 -2.16
C PRO A 158 -0.16 18.95 -1.95
N PHE A 159 -0.55 18.43 -0.80
CA PHE A 159 -1.97 18.34 -0.39
C PHE A 159 -2.68 19.69 -0.42
N ASP A 160 -1.97 20.78 -0.15
CA ASP A 160 -2.50 22.15 -0.17
C ASP A 160 -2.92 22.63 -1.59
N ASP A 161 -2.64 21.86 -2.62
CA ASP A 161 -3.14 22.13 -3.99
C ASP A 161 -4.53 21.55 -4.24
N ILE A 162 -4.91 20.50 -3.49
CA ILE A 162 -6.23 19.88 -3.65
C ILE A 162 -7.39 20.87 -3.51
N PRO A 163 -7.41 21.75 -2.48
CA PRO A 163 -8.46 22.77 -2.35
C PRO A 163 -8.50 23.80 -3.48
N LYS A 164 -7.45 23.91 -4.30
CA LYS A 164 -7.35 24.90 -5.38
C LYS A 164 -7.98 24.40 -6.69
N ALA A 165 -8.36 23.12 -6.76
CA ALA A 165 -9.06 22.58 -7.92
C ALA A 165 -10.52 23.03 -7.93
N ASP A 166 -10.98 23.65 -9.02
CA ASP A 166 -12.39 24.00 -9.22
C ASP A 166 -13.25 22.77 -9.50
N VAL A 167 -12.65 21.75 -10.14
CA VAL A 167 -13.25 20.42 -10.32
C VAL A 167 -12.28 19.35 -9.79
N LEU A 168 -12.73 18.57 -8.81
CA LEU A 168 -11.98 17.45 -8.24
C LEU A 168 -12.72 16.14 -8.54
N VAL A 169 -12.05 15.23 -9.26
CA VAL A 169 -12.57 13.89 -9.56
C VAL A 169 -11.82 12.85 -8.75
N LEU A 170 -12.53 12.14 -7.88
CA LEU A 170 -12.01 11.04 -7.06
C LEU A 170 -12.47 9.70 -7.66
N VAL A 171 -11.52 8.85 -8.06
CA VAL A 171 -11.82 7.59 -8.75
C VAL A 171 -11.34 6.41 -7.95
N GLY A 172 -12.26 5.55 -7.50
CA GLY A 172 -11.96 4.39 -6.67
C GLY A 172 -11.25 4.75 -5.36
N SER A 173 -11.63 5.89 -4.78
CA SER A 173 -10.96 6.50 -3.63
C SER A 173 -11.96 6.90 -2.54
N ASN A 174 -11.74 6.42 -1.30
CA ASN A 174 -12.58 6.76 -0.15
C ASN A 174 -11.73 7.33 1.01
N PRO A 175 -11.21 8.57 0.89
CA PRO A 175 -10.41 9.19 1.94
C PRO A 175 -11.16 9.39 3.26
N ALA A 176 -12.49 9.55 3.26
CA ALA A 176 -13.28 9.68 4.49
C ALA A 176 -13.13 8.49 5.45
N ASP A 177 -12.88 7.28 4.93
CA ASP A 177 -12.63 6.09 5.74
C ASP A 177 -11.12 5.75 5.83
N THR A 178 -10.36 5.97 4.76
CA THR A 178 -8.98 5.49 4.66
C THR A 178 -7.96 6.46 5.24
N MET A 179 -8.23 7.77 5.16
CA MET A 179 -7.37 8.85 5.71
C MET A 179 -8.20 10.08 6.13
N PRO A 180 -9.11 9.93 7.10
CA PRO A 180 -10.11 10.97 7.43
C PRO A 180 -9.57 12.39 7.59
N PRO A 181 -8.38 12.67 8.17
CA PRO A 181 -7.89 14.05 8.25
C PRO A 181 -7.62 14.73 6.91
N ALA A 182 -7.46 13.96 5.80
CA ALA A 182 -7.33 14.54 4.47
C ALA A 182 -8.64 15.12 3.92
N MET A 183 -9.78 14.78 4.51
CA MET A 183 -11.08 15.33 4.10
C MET A 183 -11.15 16.85 4.24
N ARG A 184 -10.38 17.44 5.14
CA ARG A 184 -10.25 18.89 5.28
C ARG A 184 -9.90 19.61 3.98
N PHE A 185 -9.01 19.03 3.17
CA PHE A 185 -8.62 19.61 1.88
C PHE A 185 -9.78 19.59 0.89
N LEU A 186 -10.65 18.58 0.96
CA LEU A 186 -11.85 18.51 0.15
C LEU A 186 -12.90 19.53 0.68
N GLU A 187 -13.05 19.64 1.99
CA GLU A 187 -13.97 20.60 2.64
C GLU A 187 -13.57 22.02 2.30
N GLU A 188 -12.29 22.38 2.43
CA GLU A 188 -11.75 23.69 2.04
C GLU A 188 -12.01 24.00 0.55
N GLY A 189 -11.83 23.02 -0.35
CA GLY A 189 -12.16 23.18 -1.77
C GLY A 189 -13.65 23.45 -1.99
N ARG A 190 -14.52 22.68 -1.32
CA ARG A 190 -15.97 22.83 -1.42
C ARG A 190 -16.44 24.18 -0.89
N GLU A 191 -15.88 24.67 0.22
CA GLU A 191 -16.17 26.01 0.74
C GLU A 191 -15.79 27.13 -0.23
N ARG A 192 -14.80 26.89 -1.10
CA ARG A 192 -14.41 27.79 -2.19
C ARG A 192 -15.25 27.62 -3.46
N GLY A 193 -16.23 26.73 -3.47
CA GLY A 193 -17.11 26.45 -4.60
C GLY A 193 -16.65 25.35 -5.53
N ALA A 194 -15.61 24.58 -5.17
CA ALA A 194 -15.14 23.45 -5.98
C ALA A 194 -16.21 22.38 -6.16
N ARG A 195 -16.34 21.85 -7.36
CA ARG A 195 -17.22 20.71 -7.67
C ARG A 195 -16.50 19.40 -7.44
N HIS A 196 -16.99 18.60 -6.52
CA HIS A 196 -16.44 17.25 -6.26
C HIS A 196 -17.28 16.18 -6.96
N ILE A 197 -16.63 15.31 -7.70
CA ILE A 197 -17.22 14.18 -8.41
C ILE A 197 -16.53 12.92 -7.91
N VAL A 198 -17.30 11.94 -7.45
CA VAL A 198 -16.79 10.64 -6.97
C VAL A 198 -17.27 9.53 -7.89
N ILE A 199 -16.34 8.71 -8.33
CA ILE A 199 -16.56 7.54 -9.17
C ILE A 199 -16.18 6.32 -8.33
N ASP A 200 -17.17 5.60 -7.81
CA ASP A 200 -16.99 4.43 -6.93
C ASP A 200 -18.24 3.53 -7.04
N PRO A 201 -18.11 2.21 -7.15
CA PRO A 201 -19.26 1.29 -7.20
C PRO A 201 -20.10 1.31 -5.92
N ARG A 202 -19.61 1.88 -4.84
CA ARG A 202 -20.31 2.05 -3.56
C ARG A 202 -20.54 3.53 -3.27
N ARG A 203 -21.67 3.84 -2.66
CA ARG A 203 -21.90 5.19 -2.09
C ARG A 203 -21.17 5.32 -0.75
N THR A 204 -19.87 5.52 -0.83
CA THR A 204 -18.98 5.64 0.32
C THR A 204 -19.21 6.96 1.07
N ALA A 205 -18.66 7.06 2.30
CA ALA A 205 -18.70 8.30 3.07
C ALA A 205 -18.08 9.51 2.31
N THR A 206 -17.13 9.26 1.41
CA THR A 206 -16.61 10.30 0.50
C THR A 206 -17.63 10.66 -0.58
N ALA A 207 -18.32 9.68 -1.14
CA ALA A 207 -19.33 9.88 -2.18
C ALA A 207 -20.57 10.62 -1.64
N GLU A 208 -20.92 10.43 -0.38
CA GLU A 208 -22.02 11.18 0.28
C GLU A 208 -21.76 12.69 0.37
N LEU A 209 -20.50 13.09 0.40
CA LEU A 209 -20.08 14.49 0.44
C LEU A 209 -19.86 15.10 -0.95
N ALA A 210 -19.95 14.31 -2.01
CA ALA A 210 -19.74 14.75 -3.38
C ALA A 210 -20.98 15.44 -3.98
N HIS A 211 -20.75 16.32 -4.96
CA HIS A 211 -21.82 16.92 -5.76
C HIS A 211 -22.41 15.91 -6.76
N THR A 212 -21.57 15.00 -7.25
CA THR A 212 -21.98 13.97 -8.20
C THR A 212 -21.32 12.66 -7.80
N HIS A 213 -22.10 11.58 -7.72
CA HIS A 213 -21.62 10.23 -7.49
C HIS A 213 -22.00 9.35 -8.68
N LEU A 214 -21.02 8.74 -9.32
CA LEU A 214 -21.18 7.80 -10.43
C LEU A 214 -20.79 6.40 -9.94
N GLN A 215 -21.67 5.41 -10.17
CA GLN A 215 -21.51 4.02 -9.71
C GLN A 215 -21.21 3.06 -10.88
N PRO A 216 -19.96 2.96 -11.35
CA PRO A 216 -19.63 2.04 -12.43
C PRO A 216 -19.74 0.58 -11.99
N VAL A 217 -19.91 -0.31 -12.95
CA VAL A 217 -19.68 -1.75 -12.73
C VAL A 217 -18.20 -1.94 -12.39
N PRO A 218 -17.84 -2.72 -11.33
CA PRO A 218 -16.44 -3.00 -11.01
C PRO A 218 -15.64 -3.50 -12.22
N ASN A 219 -14.38 -3.08 -12.36
CA ASN A 219 -13.48 -3.41 -13.46
C ASN A 219 -13.87 -2.81 -14.84
N THR A 220 -14.62 -1.72 -14.85
CA THR A 220 -14.96 -1.03 -16.10
C THR A 220 -14.35 0.37 -16.22
N ASP A 221 -13.53 0.75 -15.26
CA ASP A 221 -12.92 2.07 -15.12
C ASP A 221 -12.06 2.48 -16.33
N LEU A 222 -11.35 1.53 -16.95
CA LEU A 222 -10.58 1.78 -18.18
C LEU A 222 -11.53 2.16 -19.33
N SER A 223 -12.64 1.44 -19.48
CA SER A 223 -13.63 1.75 -20.51
C SER A 223 -14.28 3.11 -20.28
N LEU A 224 -14.51 3.47 -19.02
CA LEU A 224 -15.02 4.78 -18.63
C LEU A 224 -14.02 5.88 -19.02
N ALA A 225 -12.75 5.79 -18.60
CA ALA A 225 -11.73 6.78 -18.90
C ALA A 225 -11.51 6.97 -20.42
N ASN A 226 -11.45 5.87 -21.17
CA ASN A 226 -11.37 5.93 -22.64
C ASN A 226 -12.61 6.54 -23.30
N GLY A 227 -13.79 6.30 -22.73
CA GLY A 227 -15.05 6.93 -23.18
C GLY A 227 -15.07 8.43 -22.94
N LEU A 228 -14.63 8.87 -21.76
CA LEU A 228 -14.48 10.29 -21.45
C LEU A 228 -13.48 10.98 -22.38
N LEU A 229 -12.35 10.34 -22.64
CA LEU A 229 -11.36 10.85 -23.60
C LEU A 229 -11.91 10.89 -25.05
N HIS A 230 -12.71 9.89 -25.45
CA HIS A 230 -13.40 9.92 -26.75
C HIS A 230 -14.31 11.13 -26.87
N ILE A 231 -15.11 11.43 -25.84
CA ILE A 231 -16.01 12.61 -25.82
C ILE A 231 -15.18 13.90 -25.87
N ALA A 232 -14.10 14.00 -25.05
CA ALA A 232 -13.22 15.18 -25.05
C ALA A 232 -12.68 15.49 -26.45
N ILE A 233 -12.22 14.46 -27.18
CA ILE A 233 -11.73 14.60 -28.54
C ILE A 233 -12.84 15.01 -29.51
N ARG A 234 -14.02 14.43 -29.43
CA ARG A 234 -15.13 14.72 -30.34
C ARG A 234 -15.72 16.11 -30.16
N GLU A 235 -15.72 16.63 -28.93
CA GLU A 235 -16.22 17.98 -28.64
C GLU A 235 -15.13 19.05 -28.71
N ASN A 236 -13.90 18.68 -29.11
CA ASN A 236 -12.74 19.58 -29.19
C ASN A 236 -12.43 20.26 -27.85
N LEU A 237 -12.51 19.46 -26.75
CA LEU A 237 -12.26 19.91 -25.39
C LEU A 237 -10.82 19.60 -24.93
N VAL A 238 -9.99 19.02 -25.80
CA VAL A 238 -8.58 18.71 -25.50
C VAL A 238 -7.72 19.97 -25.61
N ASP A 239 -6.66 20.05 -24.82
CA ASP A 239 -5.66 21.12 -24.89
C ASP A 239 -4.61 20.78 -25.97
N GLU A 240 -4.86 21.23 -27.20
CA GLU A 240 -4.00 20.95 -28.36
C GLU A 240 -2.60 21.58 -28.20
N GLU A 241 -2.46 22.73 -27.51
CA GLU A 241 -1.17 23.38 -27.28
C GLU A 241 -0.33 22.58 -26.30
N TYR A 242 -0.93 22.15 -25.18
CA TYR A 242 -0.27 21.29 -24.21
C TYR A 242 0.14 19.95 -24.85
N ILE A 243 -0.75 19.34 -25.63
CA ILE A 243 -0.48 18.08 -26.33
C ILE A 243 0.74 18.25 -27.24
N ALA A 244 0.76 19.30 -28.04
CA ALA A 244 1.82 19.54 -29.03
C ALA A 244 3.17 19.85 -28.37
N THR A 245 3.18 20.60 -27.27
CA THR A 245 4.40 21.09 -26.62
C THR A 245 4.94 20.19 -25.53
N ARG A 246 4.07 19.48 -24.79
CA ARG A 246 4.41 18.77 -23.56
C ARG A 246 4.34 17.24 -23.68
N THR A 247 3.83 16.69 -24.78
CA THR A 247 3.52 15.25 -24.84
C THR A 247 3.99 14.57 -26.13
N ASN A 248 3.99 13.22 -26.10
CA ASN A 248 4.22 12.34 -27.25
C ASN A 248 3.08 11.33 -27.36
N GLY A 249 2.79 10.85 -28.58
CA GLY A 249 1.98 9.66 -28.82
C GLY A 249 0.47 9.85 -28.87
N PHE A 250 -0.06 11.08 -28.80
CA PHE A 250 -1.50 11.37 -28.75
C PHE A 250 -2.29 10.77 -29.93
N ASP A 251 -1.75 10.79 -31.15
CA ASP A 251 -2.45 10.24 -32.32
C ASP A 251 -2.75 8.74 -32.23
N ALA A 252 -1.88 7.96 -31.54
CA ALA A 252 -2.12 6.55 -31.29
C ALA A 252 -3.29 6.34 -30.34
N VAL A 253 -3.37 7.15 -29.29
CA VAL A 253 -4.46 7.13 -28.32
C VAL A 253 -5.76 7.62 -28.96
N ARG A 254 -5.72 8.73 -29.74
CA ARG A 254 -6.88 9.22 -30.50
C ARG A 254 -7.49 8.14 -31.39
N ARG A 255 -6.66 7.32 -32.07
CA ARG A 255 -7.13 6.17 -32.84
C ARG A 255 -7.72 5.07 -31.96
N ALA A 256 -7.08 4.76 -30.85
CA ALA A 256 -7.49 3.67 -29.98
C ALA A 256 -8.86 3.91 -29.33
N VAL A 257 -9.17 5.17 -28.97
CA VAL A 257 -10.43 5.50 -28.28
C VAL A 257 -11.62 5.72 -29.22
N ARG A 258 -11.44 5.66 -30.55
CA ARG A 258 -12.54 5.86 -31.54
C ARG A 258 -13.74 4.95 -31.34
N SER A 259 -13.52 3.74 -30.81
CA SER A 259 -14.59 2.75 -30.62
C SER A 259 -15.33 2.88 -29.30
N TYR A 260 -14.96 3.84 -28.44
CA TYR A 260 -15.59 4.05 -27.12
C TYR A 260 -16.72 5.07 -27.19
N TRP A 261 -17.76 4.75 -27.99
CA TRP A 261 -18.91 5.63 -28.14
C TRP A 261 -19.72 5.67 -26.84
N PRO A 262 -20.37 6.80 -26.53
CA PRO A 262 -21.07 6.98 -25.25
C PRO A 262 -22.07 5.86 -24.93
N ASP A 263 -22.90 5.44 -25.88
CA ASP A 263 -23.86 4.34 -25.70
C ASP A 263 -23.18 2.99 -25.41
N ARG A 264 -22.00 2.74 -25.96
CA ARG A 264 -21.22 1.54 -25.63
C ARG A 264 -20.65 1.63 -24.23
N VAL A 265 -20.14 2.81 -23.86
CA VAL A 265 -19.58 3.05 -22.52
C VAL A 265 -20.66 2.90 -21.47
N GLU A 266 -21.86 3.45 -21.69
CA GLU A 266 -23.03 3.27 -20.81
C GLU A 266 -23.35 1.78 -20.61
N ARG A 267 -23.45 1.00 -21.70
CA ARG A 267 -23.73 -0.45 -21.61
C ARG A 267 -22.67 -1.23 -20.81
N VAL A 268 -21.41 -0.82 -20.88
CA VAL A 268 -20.31 -1.51 -20.19
C VAL A 268 -20.21 -1.06 -18.74
N THR A 269 -20.32 0.24 -18.49
CA THR A 269 -20.05 0.83 -17.18
C THR A 269 -21.29 1.02 -16.33
N GLY A 270 -22.46 1.07 -16.95
CA GLY A 270 -23.72 1.45 -16.30
C GLY A 270 -23.87 2.95 -16.03
N ILE A 271 -22.92 3.79 -16.51
CA ILE A 271 -22.99 5.25 -16.33
C ILE A 271 -23.74 5.85 -17.52
N ALA A 272 -24.79 6.62 -17.23
CA ALA A 272 -25.65 7.20 -18.27
C ALA A 272 -24.91 8.17 -19.19
N VAL A 273 -25.25 8.16 -20.47
CA VAL A 273 -24.61 9.03 -21.48
C VAL A 273 -24.61 10.50 -21.08
N PRO A 274 -25.70 11.11 -20.54
CA PRO A 274 -25.66 12.51 -20.09
C PRO A 274 -24.59 12.78 -19.04
N ASP A 275 -24.38 11.85 -18.08
CA ASP A 275 -23.39 12.00 -17.01
C ASP A 275 -21.96 11.95 -17.56
N LEU A 276 -21.71 11.14 -18.61
CA LEU A 276 -20.40 11.09 -19.28
C LEU A 276 -20.05 12.44 -19.91
N TYR A 277 -21.01 13.05 -20.61
CA TYR A 277 -20.81 14.39 -21.22
C TYR A 277 -20.65 15.46 -20.15
N GLU A 278 -21.47 15.44 -19.12
CA GLU A 278 -21.40 16.42 -18.03
C GLU A 278 -20.04 16.37 -17.31
N LEU A 279 -19.52 15.17 -17.01
CA LEU A 279 -18.21 15.01 -16.37
C LEU A 279 -17.07 15.61 -17.19
N VAL A 280 -17.02 15.30 -18.48
CA VAL A 280 -15.94 15.82 -19.35
C VAL A 280 -16.05 17.34 -19.51
N ARG A 281 -17.25 17.85 -19.78
CA ARG A 281 -17.48 19.29 -19.93
C ARG A 281 -17.17 20.06 -18.66
N ALA A 282 -17.49 19.50 -17.48
CA ALA A 282 -17.18 20.12 -16.19
C ALA A 282 -15.66 20.27 -16.01
N MET A 283 -14.87 19.22 -16.31
CA MET A 283 -13.41 19.29 -16.22
C MET A 283 -12.79 20.26 -17.24
N ALA A 284 -13.26 20.21 -18.49
CA ALA A 284 -12.68 21.02 -19.57
C ALA A 284 -13.03 22.50 -19.48
N ALA A 285 -14.17 22.85 -18.87
CA ALA A 285 -14.61 24.24 -18.67
C ALA A 285 -14.04 24.89 -17.41
N ALA A 286 -13.52 24.09 -16.48
CA ALA A 286 -13.00 24.62 -15.22
C ALA A 286 -11.61 25.26 -15.45
N PRO A 287 -11.31 26.39 -14.78
CA PRO A 287 -9.97 26.97 -14.77
C PRO A 287 -8.91 26.00 -14.26
N THR A 288 -9.28 25.17 -13.28
CA THR A 288 -8.42 24.13 -12.70
C THR A 288 -9.20 22.86 -12.48
N ALA A 289 -8.58 21.71 -12.81
CA ALA A 289 -9.16 20.39 -12.58
C ALA A 289 -8.12 19.37 -12.11
N MET A 290 -8.54 18.44 -11.25
CA MET A 290 -7.66 17.42 -10.69
C MET A 290 -8.34 16.05 -10.70
N ILE A 291 -7.61 15.02 -11.11
CA ILE A 291 -8.04 13.64 -11.08
C ILE A 291 -7.19 12.88 -10.06
N LEU A 292 -7.82 12.34 -9.02
CA LEU A 292 -7.15 11.53 -8.00
C LEU A 292 -7.67 10.09 -8.05
N THR A 293 -6.81 9.17 -8.47
CA THR A 293 -7.08 7.74 -8.46
C THR A 293 -6.67 7.09 -7.13
N ALA A 294 -7.15 5.88 -6.87
CA ALA A 294 -6.70 5.06 -5.76
C ALA A 294 -6.91 3.56 -6.08
N ARG A 295 -6.86 2.74 -5.05
CA ARG A 295 -6.88 1.27 -5.17
C ARG A 295 -8.11 0.71 -5.88
N GLY A 296 -9.23 1.44 -5.89
CA GLY A 296 -10.44 0.99 -6.60
C GLY A 296 -10.21 0.70 -8.07
N VAL A 297 -9.42 1.54 -8.75
CA VAL A 297 -9.11 1.41 -10.18
C VAL A 297 -7.79 0.70 -10.49
N GLU A 298 -6.97 0.42 -9.49
CA GLU A 298 -5.60 -0.05 -9.68
C GLU A 298 -5.41 -1.54 -9.33
N GLN A 299 -6.24 -2.09 -8.44
CA GLN A 299 -6.14 -3.49 -7.98
C GLN A 299 -6.96 -4.44 -8.88
N HIS A 300 -6.67 -4.41 -10.17
CA HIS A 300 -7.25 -5.26 -11.22
C HIS A 300 -6.15 -5.89 -12.08
N ALA A 301 -6.48 -6.95 -12.78
CA ALA A 301 -5.57 -7.62 -13.72
C ALA A 301 -5.15 -6.73 -14.91
N ASP A 302 -5.83 -5.61 -15.13
CA ASP A 302 -5.46 -4.55 -16.08
C ASP A 302 -5.22 -3.19 -15.41
N GLY A 303 -4.93 -3.19 -14.10
CA GLY A 303 -4.82 -1.99 -13.28
C GLY A 303 -3.78 -0.97 -13.77
N THR A 304 -2.67 -1.43 -14.37
CA THR A 304 -1.67 -0.54 -14.98
C THR A 304 -2.26 0.20 -16.18
N ASP A 305 -2.98 -0.49 -17.04
CA ASP A 305 -3.61 0.10 -18.21
C ASP A 305 -4.81 0.98 -17.82
N THR A 306 -5.52 0.62 -16.75
CA THR A 306 -6.59 1.45 -16.17
C THR A 306 -6.04 2.78 -15.65
N ALA A 307 -4.97 2.76 -14.85
CA ALA A 307 -4.32 3.99 -14.38
C ALA A 307 -3.81 4.85 -15.56
N GLN A 308 -3.24 4.20 -16.60
CA GLN A 308 -2.78 4.88 -17.81
C GLN A 308 -3.94 5.55 -18.58
N ALA A 309 -5.13 4.94 -18.62
CA ALA A 309 -6.29 5.55 -19.28
C ALA A 309 -6.71 6.86 -18.60
N TRP A 310 -6.69 6.91 -17.27
CA TRP A 310 -6.93 8.15 -16.50
C TRP A 310 -5.82 9.18 -16.69
N ILE A 311 -4.55 8.75 -16.78
CA ILE A 311 -3.43 9.63 -17.14
C ILE A 311 -3.62 10.19 -18.55
N ASN A 312 -4.02 9.38 -19.53
CA ASN A 312 -4.28 9.85 -20.89
C ASN A 312 -5.37 10.93 -20.93
N LEU A 313 -6.45 10.75 -20.16
CA LEU A 313 -7.49 11.79 -20.03
C LEU A 313 -6.94 13.08 -19.43
N ALA A 314 -6.18 12.96 -18.31
CA ALA A 314 -5.57 14.13 -17.66
C ALA A 314 -4.59 14.87 -18.58
N LEU A 315 -3.75 14.15 -19.33
CA LEU A 315 -2.83 14.74 -20.31
C LEU A 315 -3.57 15.42 -21.47
N ALA A 316 -4.67 14.82 -21.94
CA ALA A 316 -5.45 15.41 -23.04
C ALA A 316 -6.15 16.72 -22.62
N LEU A 317 -6.47 16.86 -21.33
CA LEU A 317 -7.04 18.08 -20.76
C LEU A 317 -5.96 19.07 -20.24
N GLY A 318 -4.68 18.79 -20.47
CA GLY A 318 -3.57 19.67 -20.11
C GLY A 318 -3.33 19.80 -18.60
N LEU A 319 -3.76 18.84 -17.76
CA LEU A 319 -3.76 19.01 -16.30
C LEU A 319 -2.38 18.82 -15.62
N PRO A 320 -1.56 17.76 -15.94
CA PRO A 320 -0.32 17.52 -15.22
C PRO A 320 0.75 18.60 -15.43
N GLY A 321 1.26 19.18 -14.33
CA GLY A 321 2.30 20.21 -14.40
C GLY A 321 1.82 21.60 -14.83
N SER A 322 0.53 21.84 -14.89
CA SER A 322 -0.08 23.13 -15.32
C SER A 322 -0.38 24.06 -14.14
N GLY A 323 0.32 23.88 -13.02
CA GLY A 323 0.22 24.72 -11.85
C GLY A 323 -0.74 24.21 -10.77
N PRO A 324 -0.83 24.96 -9.65
CA PRO A 324 -1.65 24.57 -8.52
C PRO A 324 -3.13 24.35 -8.85
N GLY A 325 -3.73 23.31 -8.29
CA GLY A 325 -5.13 22.95 -8.56
C GLY A 325 -5.32 22.06 -9.79
N ASN A 326 -4.27 21.85 -10.59
CA ASN A 326 -4.28 20.97 -11.76
C ASN A 326 -3.44 19.72 -11.55
N GLY A 327 -3.89 18.58 -12.08
CA GLY A 327 -3.05 17.39 -12.12
C GLY A 327 -3.77 16.07 -12.15
N TRP A 328 -2.94 15.04 -12.21
CA TRP A 328 -3.30 13.65 -11.89
C TRP A 328 -2.42 13.18 -10.74
N GLY A 329 -3.00 12.45 -9.81
CA GLY A 329 -2.29 11.83 -8.72
C GLY A 329 -2.94 10.53 -8.26
N THR A 330 -2.21 9.72 -7.49
CA THR A 330 -2.75 8.52 -6.88
C THR A 330 -2.55 8.54 -5.36
N ILE A 331 -3.63 8.26 -4.63
CA ILE A 331 -3.64 8.28 -3.18
C ILE A 331 -3.20 6.92 -2.65
N THR A 332 -2.05 6.85 -1.97
CA THR A 332 -1.55 5.62 -1.34
C THR A 332 -2.16 5.41 0.06
N GLY A 333 -2.17 4.18 0.54
CA GLY A 333 -2.81 3.84 1.81
C GLY A 333 -1.88 3.47 2.96
N GLN A 334 -0.72 2.86 2.67
CA GLN A 334 0.21 2.37 3.71
C GLN A 334 1.09 3.49 4.26
N GLY A 335 1.51 3.38 5.54
CA GLY A 335 2.26 4.39 6.26
C GLY A 335 3.46 4.95 5.50
N ASN A 336 4.37 4.09 5.05
CA ASN A 336 5.49 4.48 4.19
C ASN A 336 5.33 3.95 2.76
N GLY A 337 4.10 4.00 2.24
CA GLY A 337 3.81 3.49 0.90
C GLY A 337 4.57 4.19 -0.21
N GLN A 338 4.94 5.47 -0.03
CA GLN A 338 5.79 6.21 -0.95
C GLN A 338 7.25 5.82 -0.74
N GLY A 339 7.85 6.06 0.43
CA GLY A 339 9.26 5.83 0.70
C GLY A 339 9.66 4.35 0.58
N GLY A 340 8.82 3.43 1.04
CA GLY A 340 9.12 1.99 0.98
C GLY A 340 9.42 1.47 -0.42
N ARG A 341 8.86 2.09 -1.48
CA ARG A 341 9.11 1.69 -2.87
C ARG A 341 10.29 2.39 -3.54
N GLU A 342 10.87 3.40 -2.89
CA GLU A 342 11.95 4.21 -3.43
C GLU A 342 13.34 3.64 -3.09
N HIS A 343 13.44 2.81 -2.04
CA HIS A 343 14.69 2.51 -1.36
C HIS A 343 15.19 1.07 -1.55
N GLY A 344 14.65 0.31 -2.51
CA GLY A 344 15.27 -0.93 -2.96
C GLY A 344 14.79 -2.21 -2.29
N GLN A 345 13.68 -2.20 -1.52
CA GLN A 345 13.06 -3.46 -1.05
C GLN A 345 12.18 -4.15 -2.10
N LYS A 346 12.10 -3.63 -3.32
CA LYS A 346 11.41 -4.29 -4.45
C LYS A 346 12.34 -5.24 -5.20
N ALA A 347 11.76 -6.26 -5.81
CA ALA A 347 12.46 -7.32 -6.52
C ALA A 347 13.38 -6.83 -7.65
N ASP A 348 13.00 -5.74 -8.31
CA ASP A 348 13.57 -5.24 -9.56
C ASP A 348 14.32 -3.90 -9.42
N GLN A 349 14.38 -3.33 -8.20
CA GLN A 349 14.87 -1.97 -8.00
C GLN A 349 15.96 -1.87 -6.93
N LEU A 350 16.82 -0.87 -7.11
CA LEU A 350 17.80 -0.35 -6.17
C LEU A 350 17.35 1.03 -5.64
N PRO A 351 18.01 1.59 -4.61
CA PRO A 351 17.68 2.91 -4.07
C PRO A 351 17.63 4.02 -5.13
N GLY A 352 16.72 4.98 -4.98
CA GLY A 352 16.51 6.09 -5.91
C GLY A 352 15.83 5.69 -7.22
N TYR A 353 15.01 4.64 -7.23
CA TYR A 353 14.38 4.04 -8.42
C TYR A 353 15.38 3.52 -9.46
N ARG A 354 16.61 3.23 -9.06
CA ARG A 354 17.59 2.63 -9.96
C ARG A 354 17.22 1.21 -10.33
N GLN A 355 17.55 0.81 -11.57
CA GLN A 355 17.21 -0.49 -12.10
C GLN A 355 18.38 -1.48 -11.91
N LEU A 356 18.07 -2.67 -11.37
CA LEU A 356 19.05 -3.77 -11.24
C LEU A 356 19.62 -4.24 -12.59
N THR A 357 18.89 -4.06 -13.67
CA THR A 357 19.30 -4.41 -15.03
C THR A 357 20.25 -3.39 -15.67
N ASN A 358 20.42 -2.21 -15.08
CA ASN A 358 21.29 -1.16 -15.60
C ASN A 358 22.68 -1.25 -14.93
N PRO A 359 23.76 -1.53 -15.70
CA PRO A 359 25.11 -1.68 -15.13
C PRO A 359 25.61 -0.44 -14.38
N ALA A 360 25.32 0.78 -14.88
CA ALA A 360 25.75 2.01 -14.23
C ALA A 360 25.03 2.22 -12.88
N HIS A 361 23.74 1.85 -12.81
CA HIS A 361 22.98 1.89 -11.55
C HIS A 361 23.53 0.88 -10.53
N ARG A 362 23.89 -0.33 -10.97
CA ARG A 362 24.51 -1.35 -10.12
C ARG A 362 25.86 -0.88 -9.59
N ALA A 363 26.72 -0.36 -10.47
CA ALA A 363 28.05 0.12 -10.11
C ALA A 363 27.99 1.27 -9.08
N HIS A 364 27.06 2.22 -9.27
CA HIS A 364 26.86 3.31 -8.31
C HIS A 364 26.50 2.79 -6.92
N VAL A 365 25.46 1.94 -6.83
CA VAL A 365 24.96 1.46 -5.54
C VAL A 365 25.97 0.50 -4.89
N ALA A 366 26.62 -0.38 -5.65
CA ALA A 366 27.66 -1.27 -5.16
C ALA A 366 28.86 -0.49 -4.59
N GLY A 367 29.26 0.62 -5.25
CA GLY A 367 30.30 1.51 -4.75
C GLY A 367 29.94 2.16 -3.41
N VAL A 368 28.68 2.55 -3.21
CA VAL A 368 28.19 3.07 -1.92
C VAL A 368 28.18 1.99 -0.85
N TRP A 369 27.76 0.77 -1.19
CA TRP A 369 27.69 -0.38 -0.28
C TRP A 369 29.06 -1.00 0.03
N GLY A 370 30.11 -0.64 -0.74
CA GLY A 370 31.45 -1.20 -0.57
C GLY A 370 31.56 -2.66 -1.01
N VAL A 371 30.78 -3.07 -2.01
CA VAL A 371 30.77 -4.43 -2.58
C VAL A 371 31.07 -4.41 -4.08
N ASP A 372 31.47 -5.55 -4.62
CA ASP A 372 31.63 -5.69 -6.06
C ASP A 372 30.26 -5.63 -6.77
N PRO A 373 30.08 -4.84 -7.85
CA PRO A 373 28.85 -4.81 -8.63
C PRO A 373 28.41 -6.21 -9.14
N ASP A 374 29.34 -7.10 -9.41
CA ASP A 374 29.05 -8.46 -9.88
C ASP A 374 28.55 -9.39 -8.75
N GLU A 375 28.80 -9.04 -7.49
CA GLU A 375 28.21 -9.75 -6.35
C GLU A 375 26.70 -9.47 -6.19
N LEU A 376 26.20 -8.35 -6.70
CA LEU A 376 24.78 -8.02 -6.58
C LEU A 376 23.95 -8.97 -7.47
N PRO A 377 22.93 -9.65 -6.91
CA PRO A 377 22.06 -10.49 -7.70
C PRO A 377 21.25 -9.67 -8.72
N GLY A 378 20.77 -10.32 -9.75
CA GLY A 378 19.80 -9.74 -10.70
C GLY A 378 18.42 -9.52 -10.09
N PRO A 379 17.43 -9.10 -10.90
CA PRO A 379 16.04 -8.97 -10.46
C PRO A 379 15.47 -10.31 -9.97
N GLY A 380 14.69 -10.25 -8.88
CA GLY A 380 13.89 -11.36 -8.36
C GLY A 380 12.51 -11.43 -8.98
N VAL A 381 11.63 -12.23 -8.37
CA VAL A 381 10.22 -12.35 -8.73
C VAL A 381 9.36 -11.41 -7.89
N SER A 382 8.14 -11.09 -8.38
CA SER A 382 7.22 -10.20 -7.66
C SER A 382 6.68 -10.84 -6.38
N ALA A 383 6.12 -10.01 -5.50
CA ALA A 383 5.64 -10.42 -4.19
C ALA A 383 4.73 -11.65 -4.22
N TYR A 384 3.71 -11.69 -5.09
CA TYR A 384 2.83 -12.85 -5.16
C TYR A 384 3.53 -14.07 -5.76
N GLU A 385 4.31 -13.89 -6.82
CA GLU A 385 5.09 -14.99 -7.41
C GLU A 385 6.12 -15.59 -6.44
N LEU A 386 6.68 -14.76 -5.54
CA LEU A 386 7.54 -15.22 -4.46
C LEU A 386 6.77 -16.11 -3.49
N LEU A 387 5.57 -15.70 -3.08
CA LEU A 387 4.71 -16.46 -2.16
C LEU A 387 4.18 -17.74 -2.81
N ASP A 388 3.74 -17.69 -4.05
CA ASP A 388 3.19 -18.82 -4.82
C ASP A 388 4.21 -19.95 -5.00
N ARG A 389 5.49 -19.59 -5.17
CA ARG A 389 6.58 -20.57 -5.41
C ARG A 389 7.25 -21.09 -4.15
N MET A 390 6.88 -20.61 -2.95
CA MET A 390 7.48 -21.09 -1.69
C MET A 390 7.36 -22.60 -1.54
N GLY A 391 8.43 -23.24 -1.07
CA GLY A 391 8.49 -24.70 -0.84
C GLY A 391 8.53 -25.54 -2.12
N THR A 392 8.68 -24.94 -3.31
CA THR A 392 8.87 -25.65 -4.59
C THR A 392 10.35 -25.65 -5.00
N ASP A 393 10.70 -26.48 -5.99
CA ASP A 393 12.09 -26.55 -6.51
C ASP A 393 12.53 -25.24 -7.20
N ALA A 394 11.59 -24.48 -7.75
CA ALA A 394 11.84 -23.19 -8.41
C ALA A 394 11.69 -21.97 -7.48
N GLY A 395 11.33 -22.19 -6.22
CA GLY A 395 11.04 -21.14 -5.25
C GLY A 395 11.98 -21.10 -4.07
N VAL A 396 11.66 -20.24 -3.12
CA VAL A 396 12.40 -20.17 -1.86
C VAL A 396 12.01 -21.31 -0.93
N ARG A 397 12.98 -21.81 -0.19
CA ARG A 397 12.84 -22.85 0.83
C ARG A 397 12.93 -22.27 2.24
N ALA A 398 13.65 -21.13 2.40
CA ALA A 398 13.71 -20.38 3.63
C ALA A 398 13.27 -18.93 3.37
N LEU A 399 12.41 -18.39 4.24
CA LEU A 399 11.89 -17.04 4.10
C LEU A 399 12.03 -16.23 5.40
N LEU A 400 12.45 -14.96 5.27
CA LEU A 400 12.43 -13.98 6.34
C LEU A 400 11.31 -12.97 6.06
N VAL A 401 10.37 -12.80 6.98
CA VAL A 401 9.27 -11.84 6.86
C VAL A 401 9.46 -10.72 7.88
N SER A 402 9.35 -9.47 7.45
CA SER A 402 9.43 -8.30 8.33
C SER A 402 8.29 -7.32 8.08
N ALA A 403 7.61 -6.89 9.15
CA ALA A 403 6.55 -5.89 9.13
C ALA A 403 5.38 -6.20 8.16
N SER A 404 5.07 -7.47 7.92
CA SER A 404 4.02 -7.89 7.00
C SER A 404 3.28 -9.14 7.51
N ASN A 405 2.01 -9.27 7.13
CA ASN A 405 1.17 -10.44 7.45
C ASN A 405 0.54 -11.00 6.16
N PRO A 406 1.35 -11.67 5.29
CA PRO A 406 0.89 -12.15 3.97
C PRO A 406 -0.25 -13.16 4.03
N VAL A 407 -0.34 -13.99 5.07
CA VAL A 407 -1.44 -14.97 5.26
C VAL A 407 -2.81 -14.30 5.27
N VAL A 408 -2.89 -13.02 5.68
CA VAL A 408 -4.14 -12.24 5.65
C VAL A 408 -4.21 -11.32 4.44
N SER A 409 -3.07 -10.77 4.00
CA SER A 409 -3.05 -9.67 3.03
C SER A 409 -2.81 -10.08 1.58
N ALA A 410 -2.33 -11.29 1.31
CA ALA A 410 -2.14 -11.80 -0.04
C ALA A 410 -3.46 -12.36 -0.62
N PRO A 411 -3.67 -12.31 -1.95
CA PRO A 411 -4.82 -12.96 -2.58
C PRO A 411 -4.68 -14.48 -2.51
N ASN A 412 -5.78 -15.21 -2.71
CA ASN A 412 -5.81 -16.66 -2.58
C ASN A 412 -5.12 -17.13 -1.28
N ALA A 413 -5.54 -16.52 -0.17
CA ALA A 413 -4.81 -16.59 1.10
C ALA A 413 -4.64 -18.03 1.64
N ARG A 414 -5.55 -18.95 1.33
CA ARG A 414 -5.41 -20.38 1.71
C ARG A 414 -4.23 -21.04 1.00
N HIS A 415 -4.10 -20.83 -0.30
CA HIS A 415 -2.95 -21.30 -1.06
C HIS A 415 -1.64 -20.71 -0.52
N VAL A 416 -1.64 -19.42 -0.19
CA VAL A 416 -0.47 -18.76 0.42
C VAL A 416 -0.12 -19.39 1.78
N GLU A 417 -1.11 -19.70 2.62
CA GLU A 417 -0.90 -20.39 3.90
C GLU A 417 -0.30 -21.78 3.71
N GLU A 418 -0.80 -22.56 2.72
CA GLU A 418 -0.21 -23.85 2.32
C GLU A 418 1.23 -23.71 1.85
N ARG A 419 1.56 -22.63 1.11
CA ARG A 419 2.93 -22.36 0.68
C ARG A 419 3.84 -22.00 1.86
N PHE A 420 3.36 -21.25 2.84
CA PHE A 420 4.11 -21.02 4.08
C PHE A 420 4.37 -22.34 4.85
N ALA A 421 3.38 -23.23 4.90
CA ALA A 421 3.54 -24.55 5.53
C ALA A 421 4.57 -25.44 4.81
N ALA A 422 4.76 -25.25 3.49
CA ALA A 422 5.70 -26.01 2.67
C ALA A 422 7.16 -25.50 2.74
N LEU A 423 7.44 -24.38 3.42
CA LEU A 423 8.81 -23.90 3.63
C LEU A 423 9.59 -24.81 4.56
N ASP A 424 10.88 -25.01 4.27
CA ASP A 424 11.81 -25.71 5.17
C ASP A 424 12.12 -24.87 6.43
N PHE A 425 12.09 -23.51 6.29
CA PHE A 425 12.33 -22.60 7.39
C PHE A 425 11.62 -21.24 7.21
N LEU A 426 11.04 -20.71 8.28
CA LEU A 426 10.39 -19.41 8.32
C LEU A 426 10.81 -18.62 9.57
N ALA A 427 11.37 -17.44 9.37
CA ALA A 427 11.57 -16.47 10.46
C ALA A 427 10.71 -15.21 10.23
N VAL A 428 10.07 -14.74 11.30
CA VAL A 428 9.20 -13.55 11.24
C VAL A 428 9.61 -12.54 12.30
N THR A 429 9.81 -11.30 11.88
CA THR A 429 10.01 -10.15 12.78
C THR A 429 8.70 -9.41 12.91
N ASP A 430 8.12 -9.36 14.11
CA ASP A 430 6.82 -8.74 14.37
C ASP A 430 6.75 -8.19 15.81
N ILE A 431 5.76 -7.36 16.06
CA ILE A 431 5.44 -6.80 17.39
C ILE A 431 4.41 -7.66 18.14
N PHE A 432 3.64 -8.44 17.44
CA PHE A 432 2.64 -9.39 17.93
C PHE A 432 2.77 -10.74 17.23
N LEU A 433 2.22 -11.78 17.82
CA LEU A 433 2.10 -13.08 17.18
C LEU A 433 0.95 -13.04 16.15
N SER A 434 1.24 -12.50 14.95
CA SER A 434 0.30 -12.42 13.82
C SER A 434 0.01 -13.79 13.20
N GLU A 435 -0.95 -13.86 12.29
CA GLU A 435 -1.30 -15.09 11.59
C GLU A 435 -0.08 -15.68 10.86
N THR A 436 0.73 -14.85 10.20
CA THR A 436 1.99 -15.30 9.58
C THR A 436 3.03 -15.72 10.62
N ALA A 437 3.18 -14.96 11.72
CA ALA A 437 4.13 -15.29 12.78
C ALA A 437 3.81 -16.62 13.48
N ARG A 438 2.53 -17.02 13.56
CA ARG A 438 2.12 -18.32 14.10
C ARG A 438 2.62 -19.52 13.28
N LEU A 439 2.93 -19.34 12.01
CA LEU A 439 3.49 -20.38 11.13
C LEU A 439 5.02 -20.47 11.21
N ALA A 440 5.70 -19.50 11.84
CA ALA A 440 7.14 -19.39 11.84
C ALA A 440 7.83 -20.44 12.74
N ASP A 441 9.09 -20.74 12.42
CA ASP A 441 9.99 -21.53 13.25
C ASP A 441 10.70 -20.65 14.30
N VAL A 442 10.94 -19.37 13.92
CA VAL A 442 11.51 -18.33 14.79
C VAL A 442 10.71 -17.04 14.66
N VAL A 443 10.30 -16.44 15.81
CA VAL A 443 9.66 -15.12 15.85
C VAL A 443 10.53 -14.16 16.66
N LEU A 444 10.85 -13.01 16.08
CA LEU A 444 11.73 -12.00 16.68
C LEU A 444 10.94 -10.74 17.05
N PRO A 445 10.99 -10.31 18.33
CA PRO A 445 10.33 -9.07 18.76
C PRO A 445 11.07 -7.85 18.23
N THR A 446 10.34 -6.92 17.58
CA THR A 446 10.92 -5.67 17.07
C THR A 446 10.28 -4.43 17.71
N THR A 447 10.97 -3.28 17.54
CA THR A 447 10.51 -1.98 18.01
C THR A 447 9.20 -1.55 17.35
N GLN A 448 8.35 -0.86 18.13
CA GLN A 448 7.18 -0.13 17.61
C GLN A 448 7.56 1.30 17.19
N TRP A 449 6.64 1.92 16.49
CA TRP A 449 6.78 3.25 15.91
C TRP A 449 7.23 4.36 16.87
N ALA A 450 6.81 4.34 18.14
CA ALA A 450 7.19 5.34 19.15
C ALA A 450 8.52 5.01 19.84
N GLU A 451 9.04 3.80 19.66
CA GLU A 451 10.25 3.26 20.28
C GLU A 451 11.51 3.45 19.42
N GLU A 452 11.38 4.07 18.24
CA GLU A 452 12.45 4.22 17.28
C GLU A 452 12.45 5.57 16.58
N SER A 453 13.61 5.99 16.10
CA SER A 453 13.77 7.10 15.18
C SER A 453 13.94 6.59 13.75
N GLY A 454 13.68 7.45 12.77
CA GLY A 454 13.82 7.16 11.35
C GLY A 454 13.11 8.20 10.50
N THR A 455 13.08 7.99 9.20
CA THR A 455 12.35 8.86 8.28
C THR A 455 11.23 8.09 7.56
N MET A 456 10.22 8.83 7.13
CA MET A 456 9.11 8.32 6.32
C MET A 456 8.84 9.30 5.19
N THR A 457 8.29 8.81 4.09
CA THR A 457 7.89 9.66 2.97
C THR A 457 6.40 9.55 2.72
N ASN A 458 5.68 10.67 2.77
CA ASN A 458 4.24 10.71 2.52
C ASN A 458 3.91 10.75 1.01
N PRO A 459 2.62 10.68 0.59
CA PRO A 459 2.26 10.61 -0.82
C PRO A 459 2.70 11.79 -1.68
N GLU A 460 2.88 12.98 -1.09
CA GLU A 460 3.34 14.18 -1.80
C GLU A 460 4.88 14.25 -1.96
N GLY A 461 5.61 13.19 -1.54
CA GLY A 461 7.07 13.15 -1.59
C GLY A 461 7.75 13.92 -0.46
N ARG A 462 7.04 14.39 0.54
CA ARG A 462 7.56 15.04 1.74
C ARG A 462 8.21 14.00 2.64
N VAL A 463 9.44 14.26 3.06
CA VAL A 463 10.19 13.41 3.98
C VAL A 463 10.00 13.92 5.41
N LEU A 464 9.60 13.03 6.30
CA LEU A 464 9.25 13.33 7.68
C LEU A 464 10.18 12.60 8.64
N LEU A 465 10.65 13.30 9.68
CA LEU A 465 11.46 12.70 10.74
C LEU A 465 10.56 12.13 11.83
N ARG A 466 10.61 10.80 12.01
CA ARG A 466 10.06 10.12 13.16
C ARG A 466 11.07 10.21 14.31
N ARG A 467 10.63 10.65 15.48
CA ARG A 467 11.46 10.72 16.66
C ARG A 467 11.00 9.68 17.68
N LYS A 468 11.96 8.97 18.27
CA LYS A 468 11.72 8.06 19.39
C LYS A 468 11.16 8.84 20.57
N ALA A 469 10.06 8.37 21.13
CA ALA A 469 9.39 9.00 22.26
C ALA A 469 9.46 8.17 23.55
N VAL A 470 9.63 6.85 23.43
CA VAL A 470 9.72 5.92 24.55
C VAL A 470 10.83 4.89 24.31
N GLU A 471 11.36 4.33 25.40
CA GLU A 471 12.28 3.20 25.29
C GLU A 471 11.49 1.93 24.95
N PRO A 472 12.06 1.05 24.09
CA PRO A 472 11.46 -0.26 23.86
C PRO A 472 11.49 -1.09 25.14
N PRO A 473 10.56 -2.05 25.30
CA PRO A 473 10.63 -3.01 26.40
C PRO A 473 11.97 -3.75 26.41
N PRO A 474 12.49 -4.12 27.62
CA PRO A 474 13.70 -4.93 27.69
C PRO A 474 13.58 -6.21 26.85
N GLY A 475 14.64 -6.54 26.11
CA GLY A 475 14.67 -7.71 25.23
C GLY A 475 14.20 -7.46 23.79
N VAL A 476 13.60 -6.31 23.49
CA VAL A 476 13.23 -5.92 22.11
C VAL A 476 14.42 -5.29 21.38
N ARG A 477 14.60 -5.60 20.12
CA ARG A 477 15.63 -5.01 19.25
C ARG A 477 15.00 -4.34 18.02
N SER A 478 15.67 -3.30 17.49
CA SER A 478 15.26 -2.73 16.20
C SER A 478 15.51 -3.71 15.05
N ASP A 479 14.75 -3.61 13.98
CA ASP A 479 14.98 -4.41 12.76
C ASP A 479 16.42 -4.23 12.23
N LEU A 480 16.97 -3.01 12.28
CA LEU A 480 18.36 -2.74 11.91
C LEU A 480 19.33 -3.59 12.71
N GLY A 481 19.15 -3.66 14.04
CA GLY A 481 19.94 -4.50 14.94
C GLY A 481 19.75 -6.00 14.71
N ILE A 482 18.53 -6.42 14.36
CA ILE A 482 18.21 -7.83 14.03
C ILE A 482 18.95 -8.25 12.76
N TRP A 483 18.82 -7.48 11.67
CA TRP A 483 19.48 -7.80 10.40
C TRP A 483 21.01 -7.74 10.53
N ARG A 484 21.55 -6.80 11.31
CA ARG A 484 22.98 -6.77 11.64
C ARG A 484 23.42 -8.05 12.35
N GLY A 485 22.66 -8.50 13.38
CA GLY A 485 22.98 -9.72 14.13
C GLY A 485 22.96 -10.98 13.27
N ILE A 486 22.04 -11.09 12.29
CA ILE A 486 22.04 -12.18 11.30
C ILE A 486 23.24 -12.04 10.36
N ALA A 487 23.51 -10.84 9.85
CA ALA A 487 24.62 -10.57 8.94
C ALA A 487 25.99 -10.83 9.58
N ASP A 488 26.16 -10.56 10.88
CA ASP A 488 27.39 -10.88 11.63
C ASP A 488 27.68 -12.39 11.60
N ARG A 489 26.65 -13.22 11.80
CA ARG A 489 26.75 -14.69 11.77
C ARG A 489 27.03 -15.24 10.38
N LEU A 490 26.62 -14.50 9.34
CA LEU A 490 26.92 -14.80 7.93
C LEU A 490 28.26 -14.19 7.45
N GLY A 491 29.06 -13.57 8.35
CA GLY A 491 30.35 -12.95 8.03
C GLY A 491 30.26 -11.66 7.22
N ARG A 492 29.09 -10.99 7.23
CA ARG A 492 28.80 -9.78 6.45
C ARG A 492 28.36 -8.57 7.30
N GLY A 493 28.43 -8.64 8.62
CA GLY A 493 27.93 -7.60 9.52
C GLY A 493 28.52 -6.22 9.30
N GLN A 494 29.79 -6.13 8.90
CA GLN A 494 30.50 -4.85 8.68
C GLN A 494 29.81 -3.90 7.68
N PHE A 495 28.88 -4.40 6.85
CA PHE A 495 28.13 -3.61 5.87
C PHE A 495 26.86 -2.96 6.44
N PHE A 496 26.48 -3.28 7.69
CA PHE A 496 25.16 -2.93 8.24
C PHE A 496 25.29 -2.06 9.51
N PRO A 497 25.27 -0.73 9.38
CA PRO A 497 25.12 0.16 10.52
C PRO A 497 23.75 -0.04 11.20
N THR A 498 23.67 0.26 12.49
CA THR A 498 22.42 0.09 13.27
C THR A 498 21.79 1.42 13.67
N GLU A 499 22.54 2.52 13.59
CA GLU A 499 22.03 3.85 13.90
C GLU A 499 21.23 4.39 12.70
N PRO A 500 19.95 4.78 12.87
CA PRO A 500 19.11 5.22 11.75
C PRO A 500 19.70 6.36 10.93
N GLU A 501 20.33 7.34 11.56
CA GLU A 501 20.95 8.48 10.86
C GLU A 501 22.14 8.05 9.99
N GLU A 502 22.94 7.07 10.45
CA GLU A 502 24.05 6.51 9.65
C GLU A 502 23.49 5.76 8.41
N VAL A 503 22.43 4.96 8.61
CA VAL A 503 21.75 4.28 7.51
C VAL A 503 21.16 5.27 6.52
N PHE A 504 20.54 6.35 7.01
CA PHE A 504 19.99 7.40 6.15
C PHE A 504 21.08 8.15 5.38
N THR A 505 22.22 8.40 6.00
CA THR A 505 23.39 9.01 5.34
C THR A 505 23.91 8.13 4.20
N GLU A 506 23.90 6.83 4.36
CA GLU A 506 24.23 5.88 3.28
C GLU A 506 23.14 5.87 2.19
N LEU A 507 21.85 5.88 2.57
CA LEU A 507 20.70 5.96 1.65
C LEU A 507 20.78 7.23 0.78
N ARG A 508 21.11 8.40 1.37
CA ARG A 508 21.29 9.65 0.64
C ARG A 508 22.32 9.49 -0.48
N ARG A 509 23.48 8.89 -0.18
CA ARG A 509 24.53 8.63 -1.19
C ARG A 509 24.06 7.63 -2.24
N ALA A 510 23.34 6.57 -1.82
CA ALA A 510 22.85 5.54 -2.73
C ALA A 510 21.75 6.04 -3.67
N SER A 511 20.93 7.02 -3.24
CA SER A 511 19.89 7.63 -4.05
C SER A 511 20.36 8.83 -4.88
N ALA A 512 21.52 9.42 -4.56
CA ALA A 512 22.06 10.63 -5.21
C ALA A 512 22.12 10.51 -6.74
N GLY A 513 21.50 11.45 -7.47
CA GLY A 513 21.38 11.41 -8.92
C GLY A 513 20.37 10.39 -9.46
N GLY A 514 19.59 9.73 -8.60
CA GLY A 514 18.46 8.92 -9.01
C GLY A 514 17.17 9.73 -9.18
N ILE A 515 16.09 9.08 -9.62
CA ILE A 515 14.79 9.75 -9.77
C ILE A 515 14.27 10.24 -8.42
N ALA A 516 14.29 9.39 -7.41
CA ALA A 516 14.01 9.78 -6.03
C ALA A 516 15.35 10.13 -5.35
N ASP A 517 15.80 11.35 -5.56
CA ASP A 517 17.07 11.85 -5.05
C ASP A 517 16.89 12.46 -3.65
N TYR A 518 17.53 11.85 -2.66
CA TYR A 518 17.52 12.26 -1.25
C TYR A 518 18.83 12.92 -0.81
N ALA A 519 19.79 13.16 -1.72
CA ALA A 519 21.14 13.58 -1.38
C ALA A 519 21.20 14.85 -0.50
N GLY A 520 20.29 15.78 -0.72
CA GLY A 520 20.20 17.04 0.04
C GLY A 520 19.37 16.98 1.32
N ILE A 521 18.69 15.87 1.59
CA ILE A 521 17.82 15.72 2.78
C ILE A 521 18.66 15.17 3.94
N THR A 522 18.78 15.92 5.04
CA THR A 522 19.53 15.46 6.23
C THR A 522 18.63 15.41 7.46
N TYR A 523 18.98 14.58 8.44
CA TYR A 523 18.32 14.58 9.74
C TYR A 523 18.35 15.96 10.39
N GLN A 524 19.47 16.67 10.26
CA GLN A 524 19.64 18.01 10.79
C GLN A 524 18.61 18.99 10.21
N ARG A 525 18.44 19.01 8.88
CA ARG A 525 17.46 19.87 8.20
C ARG A 525 16.03 19.52 8.61
N LEU A 526 15.70 18.22 8.64
CA LEU A 526 14.37 17.74 9.08
C LEU A 526 14.12 18.07 10.56
N ALA A 527 15.15 17.96 11.42
CA ALA A 527 15.04 18.30 12.84
C ALA A 527 14.87 19.81 13.07
N ALA A 528 15.41 20.63 12.18
CA ALA A 528 15.22 22.08 12.17
C ALA A 528 13.80 22.51 11.71
N GLY A 529 12.98 21.56 11.24
CA GLY A 529 11.62 21.80 10.78
C GLY A 529 11.49 22.19 9.30
N GLU A 530 12.56 21.99 8.50
CA GLU A 530 12.48 22.24 7.07
C GLU A 530 11.52 21.27 6.38
N GLU A 531 10.67 21.79 5.50
CA GLU A 531 9.74 21.03 4.69
C GLU A 531 10.43 20.55 3.41
N LEU A 532 10.97 19.33 3.44
CA LEU A 532 11.76 18.79 2.35
C LEU A 532 11.00 17.74 1.54
N PHE A 533 11.01 17.93 0.22
CA PHE A 533 10.42 17.03 -0.76
C PHE A 533 11.51 16.51 -1.71
N TRP A 534 11.48 15.22 -2.00
CA TRP A 534 12.35 14.71 -3.06
C TRP A 534 11.77 15.03 -4.46
N PRO A 535 12.58 15.19 -5.51
CA PRO A 535 14.03 15.25 -5.55
C PRO A 535 14.61 16.44 -4.79
N CYS A 536 15.71 16.18 -4.04
CA CYS A 536 16.47 17.20 -3.31
C CYS A 536 17.96 16.88 -3.47
N PRO A 537 18.60 17.30 -4.57
CA PRO A 537 19.92 16.81 -4.99
C PRO A 537 21.10 17.39 -4.20
N ALA A 538 20.92 18.47 -3.42
CA ALA A 538 21.97 19.12 -2.64
C ALA A 538 21.42 19.67 -1.33
N GLU A 539 22.30 19.89 -0.34
CA GLU A 539 21.88 20.34 1.00
C GLU A 539 21.38 21.79 1.03
N ASP A 540 21.76 22.61 0.05
CA ASP A 540 21.24 23.97 -0.17
C ASP A 540 19.98 24.00 -1.05
N HIS A 541 19.55 22.87 -1.62
CA HIS A 541 18.36 22.79 -2.44
C HIS A 541 17.10 22.76 -1.55
N PRO A 542 16.04 23.55 -1.87
CA PRO A 542 14.83 23.64 -1.03
C PRO A 542 13.92 22.39 -1.11
N GLY A 543 14.27 21.39 -1.90
CA GLY A 543 13.39 20.29 -2.27
C GLY A 543 12.43 20.66 -3.40
N THR A 544 11.74 19.66 -3.95
CA THR A 544 10.85 19.84 -5.12
C THR A 544 9.42 19.49 -4.74
N SER A 545 8.65 20.45 -4.27
CA SER A 545 7.25 20.23 -3.87
C SER A 545 6.35 19.91 -5.06
N HIS A 546 6.55 20.60 -6.20
CA HIS A 546 5.84 20.34 -7.46
C HIS A 546 6.80 19.76 -8.48
N VAL A 547 6.48 18.59 -9.01
CA VAL A 547 7.19 17.99 -10.13
C VAL A 547 6.38 18.21 -11.42
N PHE A 548 7.05 18.12 -12.58
CA PHE A 548 6.48 18.26 -13.93
C PHE A 548 6.13 19.70 -14.36
N THR A 549 6.40 20.73 -13.56
CA THR A 549 6.12 22.12 -13.92
C THR A 549 6.88 22.56 -15.19
N GLU A 550 8.17 22.28 -15.26
CA GLU A 550 9.01 22.64 -16.42
C GLU A 550 9.10 21.49 -17.44
N ARG A 551 9.38 20.29 -16.97
CA ARG A 551 9.53 19.09 -17.79
C ARG A 551 9.14 17.82 -17.04
N PHE A 552 8.79 16.78 -17.77
CA PHE A 552 8.62 15.44 -17.22
C PHE A 552 9.98 14.73 -17.04
N ALA A 553 10.00 13.69 -16.22
CA ALA A 553 11.22 12.93 -15.92
C ALA A 553 11.58 11.90 -17.00
N THR A 554 10.97 11.99 -18.17
CA THR A 554 11.31 11.23 -19.37
C THR A 554 12.60 11.73 -20.02
N PRO A 555 13.27 10.95 -20.86
CA PRO A 555 14.55 11.38 -21.48
C PRO A 555 14.44 12.68 -22.29
N ASP A 556 13.34 12.87 -23.01
CA ASP A 556 13.09 14.08 -23.82
C ASP A 556 12.31 15.18 -23.06
N GLY A 557 11.91 14.93 -21.82
CA GLY A 557 11.17 15.87 -20.98
C GLY A 557 9.67 15.98 -21.30
N ARG A 558 9.11 15.08 -22.12
CA ARG A 558 7.71 15.05 -22.51
C ARG A 558 6.98 13.88 -21.89
N ALA A 559 5.70 14.06 -21.53
CA ALA A 559 4.85 12.95 -21.09
C ALA A 559 4.43 12.05 -22.25
N ASN A 560 4.21 10.77 -21.97
CA ASN A 560 3.84 9.81 -22.99
C ASN A 560 2.36 9.41 -22.88
N PHE A 561 1.62 9.67 -23.95
CA PHE A 561 0.36 8.99 -24.20
C PHE A 561 0.61 7.54 -24.61
N LEU A 562 -0.09 6.61 -24.02
CA LEU A 562 0.03 5.18 -24.35
C LEU A 562 -1.36 4.61 -24.64
N PRO A 563 -1.60 4.03 -25.83
CA PRO A 563 -2.87 3.40 -26.14
C PRO A 563 -3.07 2.16 -25.27
N VAL A 564 -4.18 2.11 -24.56
CA VAL A 564 -4.54 1.00 -23.67
C VAL A 564 -5.92 0.44 -24.02
N ARG A 565 -6.13 -0.84 -23.72
CA ARG A 565 -7.38 -1.54 -23.98
C ARG A 565 -7.80 -2.33 -22.76
N PRO A 566 -9.11 -2.39 -22.43
CA PRO A 566 -9.58 -3.18 -21.31
C PRO A 566 -9.31 -4.66 -21.58
N ARG A 567 -8.97 -5.35 -20.52
CA ARG A 567 -9.00 -6.80 -20.45
C ARG A 567 -10.24 -7.20 -19.66
N LEU A 568 -10.78 -8.35 -19.98
CA LEU A 568 -11.78 -8.93 -19.11
C LEU A 568 -11.12 -9.26 -17.76
N ALA A 569 -11.89 -9.16 -16.67
CA ALA A 569 -11.49 -9.73 -15.39
C ALA A 569 -11.07 -11.19 -15.59
N ALA A 570 -10.15 -11.67 -14.77
CA ALA A 570 -9.65 -13.04 -14.89
C ALA A 570 -10.79 -14.07 -14.75
N GLU A 571 -11.81 -13.72 -13.99
CA GLU A 571 -13.01 -14.51 -13.78
C GLU A 571 -14.24 -13.64 -14.01
N LEU A 572 -15.25 -14.18 -14.67
CA LEU A 572 -16.52 -13.51 -14.92
C LEU A 572 -17.64 -14.17 -14.12
N PRO A 573 -18.68 -13.42 -13.71
CA PRO A 573 -19.87 -14.01 -13.10
C PRO A 573 -20.47 -15.13 -13.97
N ASP A 574 -20.88 -16.20 -13.31
CA ASP A 574 -21.58 -17.35 -13.88
C ASP A 574 -22.82 -17.74 -13.05
N GLU A 575 -23.51 -18.83 -13.40
CA GLU A 575 -24.67 -19.30 -12.65
C GLU A 575 -24.33 -19.71 -11.21
N ALA A 576 -23.12 -20.22 -10.95
CA ALA A 576 -22.68 -20.64 -9.63
C ALA A 576 -22.21 -19.45 -8.77
N HIS A 577 -21.65 -18.41 -9.41
CA HIS A 577 -21.09 -17.23 -8.75
C HIS A 577 -21.62 -15.95 -9.42
N PRO A 578 -22.92 -15.63 -9.23
CA PRO A 578 -23.60 -14.60 -10.05
C PRO A 578 -23.30 -13.16 -9.63
N TYR A 579 -22.68 -12.92 -8.49
CA TYR A 579 -22.41 -11.60 -7.95
C TYR A 579 -20.93 -11.25 -7.99
N LEU A 580 -20.61 -9.97 -7.90
CA LEU A 580 -19.23 -9.48 -7.80
C LEU A 580 -18.87 -9.17 -6.35
N LEU A 581 -17.74 -9.70 -5.90
CA LEU A 581 -17.11 -9.31 -4.64
C LEU A 581 -16.09 -8.20 -4.91
N THR A 582 -16.21 -7.09 -4.18
CA THR A 582 -15.15 -6.08 -4.09
C THR A 582 -14.68 -5.95 -2.64
N THR A 583 -13.37 -5.71 -2.47
CA THR A 583 -12.76 -5.60 -1.14
C THR A 583 -12.38 -4.18 -0.80
N GLY A 584 -12.24 -3.86 0.47
CA GLY A 584 -11.81 -2.53 0.89
C GLY A 584 -11.46 -2.43 2.36
N ARG A 585 -11.60 -1.23 2.92
CA ARG A 585 -11.23 -0.91 4.30
C ARG A 585 -12.43 -0.47 5.11
N ALA A 586 -12.44 -0.82 6.40
CA ALA A 586 -13.28 -0.20 7.41
C ALA A 586 -12.52 0.95 8.07
N ARG A 587 -13.23 2.02 8.47
CA ARG A 587 -12.67 3.26 9.03
C ARG A 587 -11.79 3.04 10.27
N SER A 588 -12.16 2.10 11.14
CA SER A 588 -11.45 1.81 12.40
C SER A 588 -10.30 0.82 12.25
N HIS A 589 -10.19 0.12 11.11
CA HIS A 589 -9.14 -0.87 10.91
C HIS A 589 -8.06 -0.43 9.92
N TYR A 590 -6.87 -1.04 10.06
CA TYR A 590 -5.71 -0.75 9.23
C TYR A 590 -5.04 -2.04 8.73
N GLN A 591 -4.86 -2.13 7.41
CA GLN A 591 -4.21 -3.26 6.72
C GLN A 591 -4.79 -4.62 7.16
N SER A 592 -3.95 -5.62 7.49
CA SER A 592 -4.39 -6.95 7.98
C SER A 592 -5.16 -6.92 9.30
N GLY A 593 -5.29 -5.77 9.94
CA GLY A 593 -5.97 -5.64 11.22
C GLY A 593 -5.14 -6.13 12.44
N THR A 594 -3.94 -6.67 12.25
CA THR A 594 -3.11 -7.24 13.34
C THR A 594 -2.98 -6.29 14.52
N GLN A 595 -2.72 -5.01 14.27
CA GLN A 595 -2.65 -3.99 15.32
C GLN A 595 -4.05 -3.53 15.76
N THR A 596 -4.89 -3.10 14.82
CA THR A 596 -6.14 -2.43 15.14
C THR A 596 -7.22 -3.33 15.75
N ARG A 597 -7.18 -4.64 15.50
CA ARG A 597 -8.02 -5.62 16.22
C ARG A 597 -7.60 -5.84 17.68
N ARG A 598 -6.39 -5.39 18.07
CA ARG A 598 -5.87 -5.41 19.44
C ARG A 598 -6.09 -4.10 20.19
N SER A 599 -6.34 -3.00 19.50
CA SER A 599 -6.73 -1.75 20.16
C SER A 599 -8.17 -1.88 20.68
N PRO A 600 -8.42 -1.76 21.99
CA PRO A 600 -9.77 -1.90 22.55
C PRO A 600 -10.78 -0.95 21.93
N THR A 601 -10.39 0.31 21.72
CA THR A 601 -11.26 1.32 21.10
C THR A 601 -11.59 0.99 19.64
N LEU A 602 -10.62 0.57 18.84
CA LEU A 602 -10.82 0.29 17.42
C LEU A 602 -11.57 -1.04 17.21
N ALA A 603 -11.26 -2.05 18.03
CA ALA A 603 -11.97 -3.33 18.02
C ALA A 603 -13.45 -3.17 18.40
N ALA A 604 -13.76 -2.32 19.39
CA ALA A 604 -15.14 -2.03 19.78
C ALA A 604 -15.93 -1.30 18.68
N ALA A 605 -15.28 -0.47 17.89
CA ALA A 605 -15.93 0.29 16.81
C ALA A 605 -16.42 -0.60 15.64
N VAL A 606 -15.65 -1.66 15.30
CA VAL A 606 -16.03 -2.68 14.29
C VAL A 606 -15.53 -4.04 14.80
N PRO A 607 -16.30 -4.70 15.67
CA PRO A 607 -15.82 -5.89 16.40
C PRO A 607 -15.80 -7.16 15.54
N ARG A 608 -16.59 -7.20 14.47
CA ARG A 608 -16.79 -8.41 13.66
C ARG A 608 -16.65 -8.11 12.16
N PRO A 609 -16.19 -9.10 11.38
CA PRO A 609 -16.18 -9.02 9.93
C PRO A 609 -17.62 -8.98 9.39
N TYR A 610 -17.81 -8.21 8.34
CA TYR A 610 -19.13 -8.05 7.73
C TYR A 610 -19.06 -8.04 6.21
N VAL A 611 -20.20 -8.35 5.57
CA VAL A 611 -20.43 -8.15 4.14
C VAL A 611 -21.53 -7.10 3.94
N GLU A 612 -21.27 -6.06 3.15
CA GLU A 612 -22.28 -5.09 2.75
C GLU A 612 -23.04 -5.61 1.54
N LEU A 613 -24.38 -5.55 1.64
CA LEU A 613 -25.35 -6.05 0.66
C LEU A 613 -26.40 -4.98 0.38
N HIS A 614 -26.78 -4.80 -0.88
CA HIS A 614 -27.96 -4.00 -1.20
C HIS A 614 -29.23 -4.64 -0.61
N PRO A 615 -30.17 -3.87 0.02
CA PRO A 615 -31.37 -4.43 0.66
C PRO A 615 -32.25 -5.27 -0.27
N GLU A 616 -32.31 -4.97 -1.58
CA GLU A 616 -33.07 -5.77 -2.53
C GLU A 616 -32.41 -7.11 -2.82
N LEU A 617 -31.07 -7.12 -2.94
CA LEU A 617 -30.31 -8.37 -3.07
C LEU A 617 -30.50 -9.23 -1.82
N ALA A 618 -30.33 -8.68 -0.64
CA ALA A 618 -30.54 -9.40 0.62
C ALA A 618 -31.94 -10.01 0.71
N ARG A 619 -33.00 -9.25 0.35
CA ARG A 619 -34.38 -9.73 0.35
C ARG A 619 -34.56 -10.90 -0.63
N SER A 620 -33.96 -10.84 -1.83
CA SER A 620 -34.08 -11.94 -2.81
C SER A 620 -33.43 -13.24 -2.33
N LEU A 621 -32.43 -13.13 -1.42
CA LEU A 621 -31.72 -14.26 -0.83
C LEU A 621 -32.22 -14.65 0.57
N GLY A 622 -33.29 -14.00 1.07
CA GLY A 622 -33.83 -14.27 2.41
C GLY A 622 -32.90 -13.86 3.55
N ILE A 623 -32.01 -12.87 3.33
CA ILE A 623 -31.04 -12.38 4.28
C ILE A 623 -31.56 -11.11 4.95
N SER A 624 -31.45 -11.02 6.27
CA SER A 624 -31.73 -9.85 7.08
C SER A 624 -30.43 -9.23 7.60
N ASP A 625 -30.50 -7.98 8.03
CA ASP A 625 -29.35 -7.31 8.66
C ASP A 625 -28.87 -8.08 9.90
N GLY A 626 -27.57 -8.30 10.01
CA GLY A 626 -26.95 -9.10 11.08
C GLY A 626 -27.02 -10.62 10.87
N ASP A 627 -27.69 -11.13 9.84
CA ASP A 627 -27.67 -12.57 9.54
C ASP A 627 -26.26 -13.04 9.14
N PRO A 628 -25.88 -14.29 9.47
CA PRO A 628 -24.66 -14.88 8.93
C PRO A 628 -24.82 -15.17 7.43
N VAL A 629 -23.86 -14.73 6.65
CA VAL A 629 -23.81 -14.88 5.20
C VAL A 629 -22.55 -15.64 4.82
N ARG A 630 -22.72 -16.71 4.05
CA ARG A 630 -21.62 -17.44 3.42
C ARG A 630 -21.36 -16.83 2.05
N LEU A 631 -20.11 -16.43 1.84
CA LEU A 631 -19.56 -16.09 0.53
C LEU A 631 -18.71 -17.26 0.06
N SER A 632 -18.86 -17.66 -1.20
CA SER A 632 -18.10 -18.79 -1.77
C SER A 632 -17.56 -18.47 -3.16
N THR A 633 -16.34 -18.94 -3.42
CA THR A 633 -15.68 -18.93 -4.73
C THR A 633 -15.03 -20.30 -4.95
N PRO A 634 -14.49 -20.63 -6.14
CA PRO A 634 -13.76 -21.88 -6.35
C PRO A 634 -12.56 -22.08 -5.38
N ARG A 635 -12.03 -21.01 -4.78
CA ARG A 635 -10.87 -21.05 -3.85
C ARG A 635 -11.27 -21.32 -2.40
N GLY A 636 -12.51 -21.05 -2.04
CA GLY A 636 -12.97 -21.30 -0.68
C GLY A 636 -14.21 -20.52 -0.29
N SER A 637 -14.48 -20.47 1.01
CA SER A 637 -15.61 -19.74 1.56
C SER A 637 -15.24 -18.96 2.82
N ALA A 638 -16.01 -17.91 3.11
CA ALA A 638 -15.96 -17.14 4.36
C ALA A 638 -17.40 -16.91 4.87
N VAL A 639 -17.58 -16.89 6.20
CA VAL A 639 -18.84 -16.56 6.84
C VAL A 639 -18.72 -15.23 7.57
N LEU A 640 -19.62 -14.29 7.25
CA LEU A 640 -19.57 -12.89 7.68
C LEU A 640 -20.96 -12.42 8.09
N ASP A 641 -21.04 -11.39 8.93
CA ASP A 641 -22.33 -10.81 9.29
C ASP A 641 -22.87 -9.92 8.15
N ALA A 642 -24.13 -10.04 7.79
CA ALA A 642 -24.78 -9.16 6.84
C ALA A 642 -24.87 -7.72 7.37
N ARG A 643 -24.56 -6.76 6.53
CA ARG A 643 -24.83 -5.34 6.75
C ARG A 643 -25.56 -4.79 5.54
N LEU A 644 -26.78 -4.35 5.73
CA LEU A 644 -27.59 -3.83 4.64
C LEU A 644 -27.26 -2.37 4.35
N ASP A 645 -26.84 -2.08 3.11
CA ASP A 645 -26.47 -0.74 2.67
C ASP A 645 -27.13 -0.42 1.31
N PRO A 646 -28.11 0.51 1.26
CA PRO A 646 -28.74 0.93 0.01
C PRO A 646 -27.78 1.68 -0.94
N GLY A 647 -26.61 2.11 -0.45
CA GLY A 647 -25.56 2.70 -1.26
C GLY A 647 -24.72 1.69 -2.04
N SER A 648 -24.86 0.40 -1.76
CA SER A 648 -24.23 -0.67 -2.53
C SER A 648 -24.95 -0.92 -3.87
N ARG A 649 -24.23 -1.45 -4.87
CA ARG A 649 -24.87 -1.96 -6.10
C ARG A 649 -25.62 -3.26 -5.81
N ARG A 650 -26.64 -3.56 -6.64
CA ARG A 650 -27.45 -4.79 -6.49
C ARG A 650 -26.71 -6.06 -6.92
N ASP A 651 -25.71 -5.92 -7.76
CA ASP A 651 -24.91 -7.00 -8.35
C ASP A 651 -23.55 -7.19 -7.67
N THR A 652 -23.25 -6.37 -6.65
CA THR A 652 -21.93 -6.30 -6.03
C THR A 652 -22.04 -6.34 -4.50
N VAL A 653 -21.19 -7.14 -3.86
CA VAL A 653 -21.03 -7.17 -2.41
C VAL A 653 -19.67 -6.63 -2.01
N PHE A 654 -19.58 -6.00 -0.84
CA PHE A 654 -18.34 -5.44 -0.33
C PHE A 654 -17.92 -6.08 0.99
N VAL A 655 -16.63 -6.42 1.11
CA VAL A 655 -16.07 -6.99 2.34
C VAL A 655 -14.77 -6.28 2.71
N PRO A 656 -14.63 -5.79 3.96
CA PRO A 656 -13.36 -5.30 4.46
C PRO A 656 -12.35 -6.44 4.71
N PHE A 657 -11.06 -6.22 4.35
CA PHE A 657 -10.03 -7.27 4.35
C PHE A 657 -9.21 -7.36 5.65
N HIS A 658 -9.74 -6.95 6.79
CA HIS A 658 -8.97 -6.80 8.04
C HIS A 658 -8.92 -8.04 8.94
N TRP A 659 -9.52 -9.15 8.55
CA TRP A 659 -9.63 -10.37 9.35
C TRP A 659 -8.95 -11.56 8.67
N GLY A 660 -8.33 -12.39 9.50
CA GLY A 660 -7.73 -13.67 9.11
C GLY A 660 -8.61 -14.88 9.47
N GLY A 661 -8.08 -16.07 9.26
CA GLY A 661 -8.76 -17.33 9.56
C GLY A 661 -10.02 -17.54 8.72
N ALA A 662 -11.09 -18.04 9.34
CA ALA A 662 -12.36 -18.35 8.65
C ALA A 662 -13.07 -17.12 8.04
N ALA A 663 -12.71 -15.91 8.50
CA ALA A 663 -13.26 -14.65 8.01
C ALA A 663 -12.32 -13.92 7.03
N CYS A 664 -11.26 -14.56 6.56
CA CYS A 664 -10.32 -13.99 5.63
C CYS A 664 -10.94 -13.87 4.23
N VAL A 665 -11.32 -12.64 3.84
CA VAL A 665 -11.89 -12.41 2.49
C VAL A 665 -10.89 -12.67 1.37
N ASN A 666 -9.59 -12.52 1.63
CA ASN A 666 -8.57 -12.82 0.63
C ASN A 666 -8.41 -14.31 0.33
N ALA A 667 -9.02 -15.19 1.13
CA ALA A 667 -9.20 -16.60 0.75
C ALA A 667 -10.16 -16.78 -0.45
N LEU A 668 -10.94 -15.74 -0.78
CA LEU A 668 -11.90 -15.74 -1.89
C LEU A 668 -11.34 -15.04 -3.13
N THR A 669 -10.38 -14.11 -2.98
CA THR A 669 -9.91 -13.25 -4.07
C THR A 669 -9.04 -14.00 -5.08
N SER A 670 -9.12 -13.56 -6.35
CA SER A 670 -8.31 -14.10 -7.44
C SER A 670 -6.84 -13.79 -7.28
N ASP A 671 -5.98 -14.70 -7.68
CA ASP A 671 -4.52 -14.54 -7.75
C ASP A 671 -4.02 -14.08 -9.13
N ALA A 672 -4.92 -13.73 -10.02
CA ALA A 672 -4.57 -13.14 -11.31
C ALA A 672 -3.79 -11.84 -11.12
N LEU A 673 -2.75 -11.66 -11.93
CA LEU A 673 -1.82 -10.54 -11.81
C LEU A 673 -1.87 -9.66 -13.05
N ASP A 674 -1.80 -8.35 -12.84
CA ASP A 674 -1.50 -7.38 -13.90
C ASP A 674 -0.16 -7.76 -14.56
N PRO A 675 -0.10 -7.90 -15.90
CA PRO A 675 1.10 -8.42 -16.58
C PRO A 675 2.29 -7.46 -16.52
N THR A 676 2.06 -6.19 -16.25
CA THR A 676 3.12 -5.16 -16.17
C THR A 676 3.59 -4.95 -14.73
N SER A 677 2.67 -4.66 -13.84
CA SER A 677 2.98 -4.29 -12.46
C SER A 677 3.03 -5.49 -11.51
N ARG A 678 2.47 -6.62 -11.92
CA ARG A 678 2.24 -7.81 -11.09
C ARG A 678 1.33 -7.55 -9.89
N MET A 679 0.44 -6.53 -9.99
CA MET A 679 -0.61 -6.25 -9.03
C MET A 679 -1.66 -7.35 -9.06
N PRO A 680 -2.09 -7.90 -7.90
CA PRO A 680 -3.19 -8.84 -7.86
C PRO A 680 -4.56 -8.19 -8.07
N GLU A 681 -5.51 -8.99 -8.58
CA GLU A 681 -6.91 -8.59 -8.80
C GLU A 681 -7.75 -8.76 -7.52
N PHE A 682 -7.79 -7.70 -6.69
CA PHE A 682 -8.52 -7.70 -5.41
C PHE A 682 -9.94 -7.12 -5.51
N LYS A 683 -10.25 -6.38 -6.58
CA LYS A 683 -11.45 -5.52 -6.62
C LYS A 683 -12.60 -6.11 -7.42
N THR A 684 -12.37 -7.23 -8.07
CA THR A 684 -13.42 -7.96 -8.75
C THR A 684 -13.17 -9.46 -8.62
N CYS A 685 -14.16 -10.17 -8.16
CA CYS A 685 -14.14 -11.63 -8.04
C CYS A 685 -15.59 -12.13 -8.06
N PRO A 686 -15.96 -13.05 -8.96
CA PRO A 686 -17.28 -13.69 -8.93
C PRO A 686 -17.49 -14.45 -7.62
N VAL A 687 -18.68 -14.32 -7.04
CA VAL A 687 -18.99 -14.90 -5.73
C VAL A 687 -20.44 -15.39 -5.65
N ALA A 688 -20.65 -16.54 -5.00
CA ALA A 688 -21.95 -16.96 -4.51
C ALA A 688 -22.22 -16.33 -3.15
N VAL A 689 -23.47 -15.95 -2.91
CA VAL A 689 -23.93 -15.32 -1.66
C VAL A 689 -25.15 -16.11 -1.17
N GLU A 690 -25.06 -16.67 0.03
CA GLU A 690 -26.16 -17.42 0.62
C GLU A 690 -26.29 -17.15 2.12
N LYS A 691 -27.51 -17.29 2.66
CA LYS A 691 -27.72 -17.27 4.11
C LYS A 691 -27.07 -18.50 4.71
N ALA A 692 -26.11 -18.31 5.64
CA ALA A 692 -25.51 -19.44 6.33
C ALA A 692 -26.45 -20.02 7.39
N ALA A 693 -26.51 -21.35 7.50
CA ALA A 693 -27.12 -22.00 8.65
C ALA A 693 -26.24 -21.69 9.89
N ILE A 694 -26.89 -21.30 10.99
CA ILE A 694 -26.17 -21.04 12.24
C ILE A 694 -25.84 -22.40 12.87
N ASP A 695 -24.56 -22.77 12.89
CA ASP A 695 -24.09 -23.77 13.84
C ASP A 695 -23.93 -23.07 15.21
N PRO A 696 -24.61 -23.50 16.26
CA PRO A 696 -24.51 -22.89 17.59
C PRO A 696 -23.08 -22.83 18.13
N GLU A 697 -22.20 -23.74 17.70
CA GLU A 697 -20.77 -23.76 18.11
C GLU A 697 -19.92 -22.71 17.37
N GLU A 698 -20.25 -22.33 16.15
CA GLU A 698 -19.55 -21.28 15.39
C GLU A 698 -19.85 -19.85 15.90
N LYS A 699 -20.96 -19.63 16.60
CA LYS A 699 -21.27 -18.32 17.22
C LYS A 699 -20.25 -17.88 18.27
N ASN A 700 -19.53 -18.79 18.86
CA ASN A 700 -18.51 -18.54 19.90
C ASN A 700 -17.05 -18.52 19.36
N GLY A 701 -16.81 -18.85 18.08
CA GLY A 701 -15.48 -18.97 17.49
C GLY A 701 -14.76 -17.66 17.16
N ALA A 702 -15.38 -16.50 17.39
CA ALA A 702 -14.74 -15.20 17.09
C ALA A 702 -13.70 -14.74 18.12
N VAL A 703 -13.48 -15.47 19.21
CA VAL A 703 -12.44 -15.17 20.21
C VAL A 703 -11.74 -16.48 20.61
N VAL A 704 -10.81 -16.93 19.83
CA VAL A 704 -9.81 -17.90 20.32
C VAL A 704 -8.91 -17.13 21.29
N ARG A 705 -9.22 -17.23 22.59
CA ARG A 705 -8.26 -16.87 23.64
C ARG A 705 -7.12 -17.90 23.58
N PRO A 706 -5.86 -17.49 23.37
CA PRO A 706 -4.76 -18.41 23.57
C PRO A 706 -4.73 -18.79 25.03
N ALA A 707 -4.74 -20.09 25.32
CA ALA A 707 -4.41 -20.61 26.64
C ALA A 707 -2.92 -20.32 26.88
N VAL A 708 -2.63 -19.20 27.54
CA VAL A 708 -1.31 -18.99 28.15
C VAL A 708 -1.31 -19.79 29.44
N ALA A 709 -0.66 -20.93 29.45
CA ALA A 709 -0.32 -21.61 30.70
C ALA A 709 0.55 -20.64 31.51
N ARG A 710 0.00 -20.15 32.61
CA ARG A 710 0.77 -19.48 33.65
C ARG A 710 1.53 -20.56 34.43
N THR A 711 2.84 -20.59 34.31
CA THR A 711 3.76 -21.09 35.31
C THR A 711 4.85 -20.05 35.56
#